data_0f7696aa5c3402317fde2106643759f4
#
_entry.id   0f7696aa5c3402317fde2106643759f4
#
_cell.length_a   1.000
_cell.length_b   1.000
_cell.length_c   1.000
_cell.angle_alpha   90.00
_cell.angle_beta   90.00
_cell.angle_gamma   90.00
#
_symmetry.space_group_name_H-M   'P 1'
#
loop_
_entity.id
_entity.type
_entity.pdbx_description
1 polymer ?
#
loop_
_entity_poly.entity_id
_entity_poly.type
_entity_poly.pdbx_seq_one_letter_code
_entity_poly.pdbx_strand_id
1 'polypeptide(L)'
;MLLDSECLVLPRVPVQLLDCYRGGGPVLGAPRRLDVFLSLLRRLEYTSTLDMRMFSTSLLKSVRLDGIEEAANAIETDFVLPFRASAFQFHKYKLLMDLFLPSQDLLDVDESLSTVEKCLLHKMVSSTVQPWERGDENVQCPLSVQQRQSMTQSNQRVRSRCPIEDGVIQTHWGTISPGTVIGAIASALESQRVSITDILKANVYKEEVSQQFMEAALEEWTKKSEHYKEDEEDSFNQVDVQSSDASINNIWVATLAGDLAEVVVNQGPRVGAFADRLMVGSNNRWNDTILPRDYYLLIQNSTTIDWHFTDAEILAGIDGLILAKYMPTWVAQRRTLRLSQVIEMYYSNEGVSFEPSVRACNRQALFQNIIDTTQLYTEASRFAHILSLRQITVYVPLEEMQRITEAAVSTFMNYVPSLLRQNHRECEVTRNVPVVDLIVATDAAWKGYDVEQFMSWIGGALEVDAQRSSIGLLHGNTGQWIVPPSSNLTGFFDQLQNSTVDWPNRLNLPNVISAVKRHSRNQTLRDIEDMSSAGHSTLALIFSPSDRPSAIELDRARDLMMSLRNSYFDVYFAYAAQDLTDFQNINNVYLDYSELFLKLPSTSVLDAITAVETHIVNSAVPMRIFGPQCPVNGTEYSQTPYEDFVIPGREQNYRIHPFYLRQQPLVTTEFRNDGQGRILVCMWRGSETSHACQTINERDSYAFNLTTPCPSPDFCPPARFVVSALSTLNLCAHKDCRLPNQVGYYIRHTGTRCLPLLGSSAHNNSLWKALVVLPLISLIELIFLEI
;
A
#
# COMPACT_ATOMS: atom_id res chain seq x y z
N MET A 1 -39.02 10.97 36.08
CA MET A 1 -38.92 12.01 35.06
C MET A 1 -37.86 13.00 35.48
N LEU A 2 -36.63 12.64 35.42
CA LEU A 2 -35.45 13.49 35.60
C LEU A 2 -34.23 12.62 35.26
N LEU A 3 -34.16 12.14 34.00
CA LEU A 3 -33.13 11.20 33.54
C LEU A 3 -32.62 11.55 32.13
N ASP A 4 -32.80 12.80 31.68
CA ASP A 4 -32.58 13.08 30.26
C ASP A 4 -31.61 14.22 29.93
N SER A 5 -30.72 14.65 30.81
CA SER A 5 -29.83 15.73 30.39
C SER A 5 -28.32 15.55 30.62
N GLU A 6 -27.88 14.45 31.23
CA GLU A 6 -26.44 14.33 31.54
C GLU A 6 -25.72 13.09 30.95
N CYS A 7 -26.41 12.28 30.18
CA CYS A 7 -25.79 11.05 29.57
C CYS A 7 -25.52 11.17 28.08
N LEU A 8 -25.45 12.34 27.52
CA LEU A 8 -25.07 12.58 26.11
C LEU A 8 -23.70 13.25 26.02
N VAL A 9 -22.71 12.76 26.74
CA VAL A 9 -21.34 12.81 26.22
C VAL A 9 -21.30 11.71 25.16
N LEU A 10 -21.81 12.05 23.96
CA LEU A 10 -21.62 11.24 22.77
C LEU A 10 -20.15 10.85 22.70
N PRO A 11 -19.83 9.56 22.55
CA PRO A 11 -18.44 9.17 22.34
C PRO A 11 -17.93 10.00 21.17
N ARG A 12 -16.84 10.75 21.39
CA ARG A 12 -16.23 11.57 20.33
C ARG A 12 -15.67 10.73 19.19
N VAL A 13 -15.72 9.40 19.33
CA VAL A 13 -15.38 8.43 18.30
C VAL A 13 -16.64 8.16 17.45
N PRO A 14 -16.60 8.37 16.13
CA PRO A 14 -17.69 8.06 15.22
C PRO A 14 -18.12 6.60 15.33
N VAL A 15 -19.44 6.34 15.23
CA VAL A 15 -20.03 4.99 15.39
C VAL A 15 -19.36 3.97 14.46
N GLN A 16 -19.04 4.36 13.23
CA GLN A 16 -18.40 3.51 12.22
C GLN A 16 -16.96 3.10 12.58
N LEU A 17 -16.29 3.80 13.52
CA LEU A 17 -14.95 3.50 13.99
C LEU A 17 -14.92 2.84 15.38
N LEU A 18 -16.07 2.64 16.02
CA LEU A 18 -16.14 2.06 17.37
C LEU A 18 -15.52 0.67 17.43
N ASP A 19 -15.70 -0.14 16.40
CA ASP A 19 -15.15 -1.49 16.32
C ASP A 19 -13.61 -1.52 16.35
N CYS A 20 -12.97 -0.41 15.98
CA CYS A 20 -11.51 -0.30 16.04
C CYS A 20 -10.96 -0.11 17.45
N TYR A 21 -11.83 0.19 18.42
CA TYR A 21 -11.46 0.50 19.80
C TYR A 21 -12.08 -0.46 20.83
N ARG A 22 -13.18 -1.13 20.50
CA ARG A 22 -13.83 -2.09 21.40
C ARG A 22 -13.01 -3.36 21.57
N GLY A 23 -12.94 -3.89 22.80
CA GLY A 23 -12.20 -5.12 23.11
C GLY A 23 -10.70 -5.06 22.80
N GLY A 24 -10.12 -3.86 22.73
CA GLY A 24 -8.73 -3.62 22.32
C GLY A 24 -8.54 -3.56 20.79
N GLY A 25 -9.64 -3.54 20.04
CA GLY A 25 -9.65 -3.48 18.58
C GLY A 25 -9.13 -4.74 17.89
N PRO A 26 -9.28 -4.86 16.57
CA PRO A 26 -8.76 -5.99 15.82
C PRO A 26 -7.23 -5.99 15.79
N VAL A 27 -6.65 -7.18 15.71
CA VAL A 27 -5.20 -7.31 15.53
C VAL A 27 -4.83 -6.89 14.11
N LEU A 28 -4.08 -5.80 13.98
CA LEU A 28 -3.70 -5.21 12.70
C LEU A 28 -2.40 -5.85 12.21
N GLY A 29 -2.53 -6.82 11.31
CA GLY A 29 -1.43 -7.67 10.87
C GLY A 29 -0.60 -7.14 9.73
N ALA A 30 -1.20 -6.38 8.83
CA ALA A 30 -0.55 -5.92 7.63
C ALA A 30 0.45 -4.78 7.92
N PRO A 31 1.59 -4.73 7.21
CA PRO A 31 2.56 -3.66 7.35
C PRO A 31 1.98 -2.32 6.86
N ARG A 32 2.35 -1.22 7.53
CA ARG A 32 1.91 0.12 7.15
C ARG A 32 2.81 0.71 6.08
N ARG A 33 2.55 0.30 4.86
CA ARG A 33 3.32 0.67 3.67
C ARG A 33 2.42 1.26 2.61
N LEU A 34 3.04 2.01 1.69
CA LEU A 34 2.32 2.66 0.60
C LEU A 34 1.53 1.68 -0.28
N ASP A 35 2.07 0.51 -0.59
CA ASP A 35 1.41 -0.52 -1.39
C ASP A 35 0.12 -1.05 -0.74
N VAL A 36 0.16 -1.34 0.57
CA VAL A 36 -1.02 -1.77 1.34
C VAL A 36 -2.05 -0.64 1.40
N PHE A 37 -1.61 0.58 1.67
CA PHE A 37 -2.48 1.76 1.71
C PHE A 37 -3.18 2.00 0.37
N LEU A 38 -2.45 1.96 -0.74
CA LEU A 38 -3.01 2.11 -2.09
C LEU A 38 -3.98 0.99 -2.46
N SER A 39 -3.71 -0.26 -2.04
CA SER A 39 -4.64 -1.38 -2.26
C SER A 39 -5.99 -1.12 -1.59
N LEU A 40 -6.01 -0.63 -0.34
CA LEU A 40 -7.25 -0.26 0.37
C LEU A 40 -7.97 0.90 -0.33
N LEU A 41 -7.24 1.94 -0.74
CA LEU A 41 -7.83 3.08 -1.47
C LEU A 41 -8.48 2.66 -2.80
N ARG A 42 -7.80 1.82 -3.60
CA ARG A 42 -8.33 1.35 -4.89
C ARG A 42 -9.62 0.56 -4.74
N ARG A 43 -9.72 -0.25 -3.69
CA ARG A 43 -10.96 -1.00 -3.41
C ARG A 43 -12.12 -0.07 -3.08
N LEU A 44 -11.89 0.98 -2.29
CA LEU A 44 -12.90 2.01 -2.02
C LEU A 44 -13.27 2.82 -3.27
N GLU A 45 -12.29 3.17 -4.10
CA GLU A 45 -12.54 3.88 -5.37
C GLU A 45 -13.27 3.02 -6.40
N TYR A 46 -13.07 1.70 -6.38
CA TYR A 46 -13.72 0.77 -7.32
C TYR A 46 -15.23 0.72 -7.13
N THR A 47 -15.70 0.73 -5.88
CA THR A 47 -17.12 0.73 -5.52
C THR A 47 -17.73 2.13 -5.59
N SER A 48 -16.94 3.17 -5.29
CA SER A 48 -17.40 4.55 -5.26
C SER A 48 -17.72 5.12 -6.64
N THR A 49 -18.77 5.97 -6.69
CA THR A 49 -19.13 6.78 -7.86
C THR A 49 -18.72 8.24 -7.72
N LEU A 50 -18.10 8.62 -6.59
CA LEU A 50 -17.70 9.98 -6.27
C LEU A 50 -16.49 10.41 -7.13
N ASP A 51 -16.46 11.68 -7.53
CA ASP A 51 -15.25 12.27 -8.09
C ASP A 51 -14.16 12.40 -7.01
N MET A 52 -12.91 12.67 -7.42
CA MET A 52 -11.77 12.70 -6.48
C MET A 52 -11.95 13.77 -5.39
N ARG A 53 -12.60 14.89 -5.69
CA ARG A 53 -12.84 15.98 -4.75
C ARG A 53 -13.75 15.50 -3.60
N MET A 54 -14.91 14.97 -3.94
CA MET A 54 -15.86 14.46 -2.96
C MET A 54 -15.30 13.22 -2.26
N PHE A 55 -14.66 12.31 -3.01
CA PHE A 55 -14.06 11.10 -2.47
C PHE A 55 -13.01 11.41 -1.39
N SER A 56 -12.08 12.35 -1.63
CA SER A 56 -11.02 12.70 -0.67
C SER A 56 -11.58 13.26 0.63
N THR A 57 -12.58 14.13 0.57
CA THR A 57 -13.24 14.71 1.76
C THR A 57 -14.06 13.66 2.50
N SER A 58 -14.88 12.86 1.79
CA SER A 58 -15.71 11.81 2.39
C SER A 58 -14.87 10.72 3.03
N LEU A 59 -13.74 10.34 2.41
CA LEU A 59 -12.78 9.41 2.97
C LEU A 59 -12.24 9.90 4.32
N LEU A 60 -11.73 11.14 4.38
CA LEU A 60 -11.20 11.71 5.61
C LEU A 60 -12.26 11.74 6.71
N LYS A 61 -13.50 12.15 6.40
CA LYS A 61 -14.61 12.19 7.37
C LYS A 61 -15.01 10.80 7.85
N SER A 62 -14.84 9.77 7.03
CA SER A 62 -15.25 8.42 7.37
C SER A 62 -14.20 7.65 8.17
N VAL A 63 -12.90 7.89 7.92
CA VAL A 63 -11.84 7.02 8.48
C VAL A 63 -10.77 7.76 9.28
N ARG A 64 -10.64 9.10 9.19
CA ARG A 64 -9.63 9.84 9.95
C ARG A 64 -10.22 10.37 11.25
N LEU A 65 -9.49 10.22 12.34
CA LEU A 65 -9.79 10.80 13.64
C LEU A 65 -8.49 10.99 14.42
N ASP A 66 -7.97 12.19 14.43
CA ASP A 66 -6.71 12.51 15.10
C ASP A 66 -6.89 12.75 16.61
N GLY A 67 -5.83 12.57 17.37
CA GLY A 67 -5.76 12.98 18.77
C GLY A 67 -6.50 12.07 19.73
N ILE A 68 -6.60 10.78 19.43
CA ILE A 68 -7.16 9.77 20.34
C ILE A 68 -6.14 9.43 21.42
N GLU A 69 -6.59 9.48 22.67
CA GLU A 69 -5.83 9.05 23.85
C GLU A 69 -6.47 7.83 24.48
N GLU A 70 -5.66 6.82 24.80
CA GLU A 70 -6.08 5.71 25.63
C GLU A 70 -5.96 6.09 27.12
N ALA A 71 -6.99 5.83 27.90
CA ALA A 71 -6.96 6.06 29.34
C ALA A 71 -6.29 4.87 30.03
N ALA A 72 -5.13 5.12 30.65
CA ALA A 72 -4.24 4.07 31.21
C ALA A 72 -4.91 3.10 32.22
N ASN A 73 -6.03 3.48 32.82
CA ASN A 73 -6.72 2.69 33.86
C ASN A 73 -8.25 2.62 33.62
N ALA A 74 -8.73 2.91 32.43
CA ALA A 74 -10.16 2.83 32.16
C ALA A 74 -10.59 1.36 32.02
N ILE A 75 -11.67 1.01 32.70
CA ILE A 75 -12.33 -0.28 32.53
C ILE A 75 -13.37 -0.08 31.42
N GLU A 76 -13.21 -0.82 30.34
CA GLU A 76 -14.21 -0.86 29.28
C GLU A 76 -15.51 -1.46 29.80
N THR A 77 -16.60 -0.78 29.56
CA THR A 77 -17.97 -1.25 29.82
C THR A 77 -18.82 -1.01 28.58
N ASP A 78 -20.05 -1.55 28.57
CA ASP A 78 -20.99 -1.31 27.45
C ASP A 78 -21.29 0.18 27.21
N PHE A 79 -21.00 1.03 28.19
CA PHE A 79 -21.30 2.46 28.17
C PHE A 79 -20.05 3.37 28.22
N VAL A 80 -18.88 2.82 28.49
CA VAL A 80 -17.64 3.59 28.65
C VAL A 80 -16.54 2.97 27.81
N LEU A 81 -16.03 3.76 26.86
CA LEU A 81 -14.85 3.38 26.09
C LEU A 81 -13.59 3.90 26.80
N PRO A 82 -12.49 3.12 26.82
CA PRO A 82 -11.23 3.52 27.43
C PRO A 82 -10.45 4.58 26.61
N PHE A 83 -11.10 5.22 25.65
CA PHE A 83 -10.50 6.18 24.74
C PHE A 83 -11.21 7.52 24.78
N ARG A 84 -10.47 8.58 24.63
CA ARG A 84 -11.00 9.94 24.47
C ARG A 84 -10.27 10.68 23.36
N ALA A 85 -10.97 11.56 22.65
CA ALA A 85 -10.41 12.49 21.69
C ALA A 85 -10.39 13.88 22.34
N SER A 86 -9.24 14.38 22.77
CA SER A 86 -9.15 15.63 23.54
C SER A 86 -7.89 16.45 23.31
N ALA A 87 -6.90 15.92 22.58
CA ALA A 87 -5.65 16.60 22.31
C ALA A 87 -5.79 17.71 21.27
N PHE A 88 -4.77 18.54 21.12
CA PHE A 88 -4.75 19.60 20.11
C PHE A 88 -4.83 19.04 18.68
N GLN A 89 -4.29 17.85 18.42
CA GLN A 89 -4.46 17.13 17.16
C GLN A 89 -5.94 16.91 16.84
N PHE A 90 -6.74 16.48 17.83
CA PHE A 90 -8.19 16.33 17.64
C PHE A 90 -8.87 17.64 17.32
N HIS A 91 -8.54 18.72 18.04
CA HIS A 91 -9.14 20.04 17.79
C HIS A 91 -8.73 20.62 16.44
N LYS A 92 -7.48 20.47 16.02
CA LYS A 92 -6.99 20.80 14.69
C LYS A 92 -7.79 20.07 13.60
N TYR A 93 -7.87 18.74 13.72
CA TYR A 93 -8.62 17.89 12.81
C TYR A 93 -10.11 18.26 12.76
N LYS A 94 -10.75 18.45 13.91
CA LYS A 94 -12.16 18.81 13.99
C LYS A 94 -12.45 20.14 13.30
N LEU A 95 -11.63 21.17 13.52
CA LEU A 95 -11.75 22.44 12.84
C LEU A 95 -11.58 22.29 11.32
N LEU A 96 -10.60 21.52 10.88
CA LEU A 96 -10.39 21.24 9.46
C LEU A 96 -11.62 20.58 8.83
N MET A 97 -12.18 19.54 9.47
CA MET A 97 -13.33 18.80 8.94
C MET A 97 -14.64 19.56 9.00
N ASP A 98 -14.87 20.34 10.04
CA ASP A 98 -16.16 21.00 10.26
C ASP A 98 -16.27 22.36 9.56
N LEU A 99 -15.17 23.08 9.42
CA LEU A 99 -15.15 24.46 8.92
C LEU A 99 -14.43 24.63 7.59
N PHE A 100 -13.38 23.87 7.35
CA PHE A 100 -12.51 24.03 6.17
C PHE A 100 -12.74 22.98 5.09
N LEU A 101 -13.49 21.89 5.40
CA LEU A 101 -13.93 20.86 4.44
C LEU A 101 -15.41 20.56 4.67
N PRO A 102 -16.31 21.42 4.19
CA PRO A 102 -17.71 21.44 4.61
C PRO A 102 -18.60 20.32 4.05
N SER A 103 -18.15 19.53 3.06
CA SER A 103 -18.94 18.39 2.57
C SER A 103 -19.34 17.47 3.74
N GLN A 104 -20.61 17.04 3.75
CA GLN A 104 -21.16 16.19 4.83
C GLN A 104 -21.30 14.72 4.41
N ASP A 105 -20.98 14.38 3.18
CA ASP A 105 -21.13 13.02 2.69
C ASP A 105 -20.10 12.10 3.35
N LEU A 106 -20.56 10.97 3.83
CA LEU A 106 -19.72 9.90 4.35
C LEU A 106 -19.57 8.80 3.28
N LEU A 107 -18.41 8.20 3.25
CA LEU A 107 -18.15 7.04 2.42
C LEU A 107 -18.61 5.78 3.17
N ASP A 108 -19.34 4.90 2.51
CA ASP A 108 -19.63 3.57 3.05
C ASP A 108 -18.41 2.68 2.90
N VAL A 109 -17.60 2.65 3.96
CA VAL A 109 -16.34 1.89 3.99
C VAL A 109 -16.62 0.40 4.17
N ASP A 110 -17.70 0.03 4.88
CA ASP A 110 -18.03 -1.35 5.23
C ASP A 110 -18.52 -2.16 4.01
N GLU A 111 -18.97 -1.50 2.94
CA GLU A 111 -19.30 -2.17 1.68
C GLU A 111 -18.05 -2.80 1.00
N SER A 112 -16.88 -2.18 1.17
CA SER A 112 -15.66 -2.53 0.41
C SER A 112 -14.56 -3.15 1.26
N LEU A 113 -14.51 -2.85 2.54
CA LEU A 113 -13.44 -3.26 3.45
C LEU A 113 -13.99 -4.07 4.61
N SER A 114 -13.26 -5.11 5.01
CA SER A 114 -13.52 -5.80 6.28
C SER A 114 -13.26 -4.88 7.47
N THR A 115 -13.77 -5.22 8.65
CA THR A 115 -13.50 -4.46 9.89
C THR A 115 -11.99 -4.30 10.17
N VAL A 116 -11.20 -5.35 9.95
CA VAL A 116 -9.73 -5.31 10.11
C VAL A 116 -9.11 -4.30 9.15
N GLU A 117 -9.51 -4.31 7.89
CA GLU A 117 -9.00 -3.41 6.85
C GLU A 117 -9.44 -1.96 7.08
N LYS A 118 -10.70 -1.75 7.48
CA LYS A 118 -11.19 -0.42 7.88
C LYS A 118 -10.38 0.15 9.03
N CYS A 119 -10.14 -0.64 10.08
CA CYS A 119 -9.37 -0.20 11.23
C CYS A 119 -7.89 -0.01 10.90
N LEU A 120 -7.32 -0.81 10.00
CA LEU A 120 -5.97 -0.59 9.48
C LEU A 120 -5.86 0.74 8.74
N LEU A 121 -6.81 1.02 7.83
CA LEU A 121 -6.85 2.30 7.12
C LEU A 121 -7.03 3.49 8.07
N HIS A 122 -7.95 3.35 9.04
CA HIS A 122 -8.14 4.35 10.10
C HIS A 122 -6.83 4.65 10.83
N LYS A 123 -6.10 3.62 11.26
CA LYS A 123 -4.82 3.75 11.97
C LYS A 123 -3.68 4.28 11.08
N MET A 124 -3.75 4.08 9.76
CA MET A 124 -2.77 4.67 8.83
C MET A 124 -2.97 6.19 8.64
N VAL A 125 -4.22 6.67 8.67
CA VAL A 125 -4.52 8.08 8.34
C VAL A 125 -4.72 8.97 9.56
N SER A 126 -4.81 8.39 10.78
CA SER A 126 -5.16 9.10 12.01
C SER A 126 -3.95 9.23 12.93
N SER A 127 -3.54 10.45 13.24
CA SER A 127 -2.48 10.72 14.21
C SER A 127 -2.96 10.47 15.64
N THR A 128 -2.13 9.79 16.45
CA THR A 128 -2.35 9.60 17.90
C THR A 128 -1.51 10.56 18.71
N VAL A 129 -1.92 10.81 19.96
CA VAL A 129 -1.12 11.58 20.93
C VAL A 129 -0.11 10.74 21.67
N GLN A 130 -0.19 9.44 21.58
CA GLN A 130 0.70 8.54 22.31
C GLN A 130 2.10 8.53 21.67
N PRO A 131 3.15 9.00 22.35
CA PRO A 131 4.48 9.12 21.74
C PRO A 131 5.07 7.81 21.23
N TRP A 132 4.70 6.68 21.84
CA TRP A 132 5.15 5.33 21.42
C TRP A 132 4.33 4.74 20.26
N GLU A 133 3.27 5.42 19.84
CA GLU A 133 2.42 5.04 18.71
C GLU A 133 2.59 5.96 17.49
N ARG A 134 3.35 7.06 17.69
CA ARG A 134 3.67 8.02 16.61
C ARG A 134 5.13 7.91 16.27
N GLY A 135 5.43 7.89 15.01
CA GLY A 135 6.82 7.95 14.67
C GLY A 135 7.14 7.93 13.20
N ASP A 136 8.35 8.36 12.98
CA ASP A 136 9.05 8.21 11.74
C ASP A 136 9.72 6.88 11.74
N GLU A 137 9.15 5.95 11.07
CA GLU A 137 9.77 4.69 10.77
C GLU A 137 10.94 4.86 9.80
N ASN A 138 12.01 5.50 10.24
CA ASN A 138 13.30 5.41 9.56
C ASN A 138 13.94 4.05 9.74
N VAL A 139 13.30 3.18 10.50
CA VAL A 139 13.74 1.80 10.67
C VAL A 139 13.41 1.05 9.41
N GLN A 140 14.43 0.77 8.61
CA GLN A 140 14.30 -0.13 7.47
C GLN A 140 13.94 -1.53 7.99
N CYS A 141 12.84 -2.08 7.54
CA CYS A 141 12.60 -3.50 7.67
C CYS A 141 13.53 -4.24 6.70
N PRO A 142 14.14 -5.33 7.16
CA PRO A 142 14.04 -5.99 8.46
C PRO A 142 14.87 -5.30 9.56
N LEU A 143 14.35 -5.34 10.78
CA LEU A 143 15.05 -4.82 11.96
C LEU A 143 16.36 -5.58 12.25
N SER A 144 17.36 -4.90 12.82
CA SER A 144 18.57 -5.57 13.29
C SER A 144 18.27 -6.54 14.46
N VAL A 145 19.13 -7.53 14.63
CA VAL A 145 19.00 -8.51 15.73
C VAL A 145 18.96 -7.84 17.12
N GLN A 146 19.73 -6.76 17.29
CA GLN A 146 19.77 -6.01 18.55
C GLN A 146 18.45 -5.28 18.82
N GLN A 147 17.86 -4.67 17.80
CA GLN A 147 16.53 -4.03 17.92
C GLN A 147 15.45 -5.05 18.26
N ARG A 148 15.49 -6.24 17.65
CA ARG A 148 14.58 -7.34 17.98
C ARG A 148 14.69 -7.78 19.45
N GLN A 149 15.90 -7.92 19.95
CA GLN A 149 16.15 -8.33 21.34
C GLN A 149 15.68 -7.27 22.35
N SER A 150 15.86 -6.00 22.04
CA SER A 150 15.38 -4.91 22.92
C SER A 150 13.85 -4.86 23.00
N MET A 151 13.16 -5.16 21.91
CA MET A 151 11.69 -5.22 21.87
C MET A 151 11.13 -6.44 22.63
N THR A 152 11.84 -7.57 22.64
CA THR A 152 11.40 -8.78 23.36
C THR A 152 11.55 -8.67 24.88
N GLN A 153 12.37 -7.77 25.37
CA GLN A 153 12.58 -7.57 26.81
C GLN A 153 11.56 -6.63 27.48
N SER A 154 10.86 -5.81 26.71
CA SER A 154 9.75 -5.01 27.21
C SER A 154 8.50 -5.89 27.25
N ASN A 155 7.82 -5.98 28.40
CA ASN A 155 6.54 -6.69 28.59
C ASN A 155 5.35 -6.04 27.82
N GLN A 156 5.60 -5.09 26.96
CA GLN A 156 4.66 -4.65 25.95
C GLN A 156 4.45 -5.81 24.99
N ARG A 157 3.21 -6.05 24.56
CA ARG A 157 2.88 -7.02 23.52
C ARG A 157 3.81 -6.73 22.35
N VAL A 158 4.90 -7.49 22.26
CA VAL A 158 5.94 -7.29 21.28
C VAL A 158 5.30 -7.56 19.96
N ARG A 159 4.97 -6.52 19.27
CA ARG A 159 4.63 -6.60 17.88
C ARG A 159 5.91 -7.03 17.18
N SER A 160 5.97 -8.28 16.75
CA SER A 160 7.13 -8.92 16.12
C SER A 160 7.46 -8.35 14.74
N ARG A 161 7.21 -7.07 14.53
CA ARG A 161 7.25 -6.37 13.25
C ARG A 161 8.14 -5.16 13.31
N CYS A 162 8.38 -4.61 12.14
CA CYS A 162 8.81 -3.22 12.08
C CYS A 162 7.89 -2.40 12.95
N PRO A 163 8.42 -1.44 13.71
CA PRO A 163 7.60 -0.58 14.54
C PRO A 163 6.41 -0.09 13.71
N ILE A 164 5.21 -0.26 14.23
CA ILE A 164 3.99 0.18 13.58
C ILE A 164 3.49 1.39 14.34
N GLU A 165 3.65 2.52 13.72
CA GLU A 165 3.21 3.80 14.25
C GLU A 165 1.84 4.17 13.67
N ASP A 166 0.97 4.75 14.49
CA ASP A 166 -0.32 5.25 14.01
C ASP A 166 -0.16 6.58 13.28
N GLY A 167 -0.93 6.79 12.22
CA GLY A 167 -0.93 8.01 11.41
C GLY A 167 0.19 8.09 10.38
N VAL A 168 0.97 7.04 10.18
CA VAL A 168 2.09 7.04 9.24
C VAL A 168 2.14 5.79 8.36
N ILE A 169 2.71 5.95 7.17
CA ILE A 169 3.05 4.85 6.26
C ILE A 169 4.47 4.98 5.74
N GLN A 170 5.12 3.85 5.49
CA GLN A 170 6.44 3.82 4.89
C GLN A 170 6.34 3.92 3.37
N THR A 171 7.11 4.84 2.78
CA THR A 171 7.32 4.95 1.34
C THR A 171 8.78 4.71 0.97
N HIS A 172 9.08 4.60 -0.31
CA HIS A 172 10.49 4.55 -0.76
C HIS A 172 11.27 5.84 -0.44
N TRP A 173 10.55 6.95 -0.26
CA TRP A 173 11.09 8.30 -0.06
C TRP A 173 10.95 8.81 1.37
N GLY A 174 10.87 7.92 2.33
CA GLY A 174 10.68 8.18 3.75
C GLY A 174 9.28 7.85 4.25
N THR A 175 9.12 7.93 5.55
CA THR A 175 7.85 7.74 6.23
C THR A 175 7.04 9.04 6.16
N ILE A 176 5.75 8.94 5.89
CA ILE A 176 4.86 10.08 5.73
C ILE A 176 3.53 9.86 6.45
N SER A 177 2.81 10.95 6.77
CA SER A 177 1.42 10.93 7.23
C SER A 177 0.46 11.02 6.04
N PRO A 178 -0.18 9.92 5.62
CA PRO A 178 -1.07 9.96 4.45
C PRO A 178 -2.34 10.77 4.71
N GLY A 179 -2.78 10.88 5.97
CA GLY A 179 -3.91 11.73 6.35
C GLY A 179 -3.65 13.20 6.05
N THR A 180 -2.42 13.68 6.27
CA THR A 180 -2.00 15.04 5.94
C THR A 180 -1.96 15.26 4.42
N VAL A 181 -1.40 14.31 3.66
CA VAL A 181 -1.35 14.38 2.19
C VAL A 181 -2.76 14.44 1.58
N ILE A 182 -3.66 13.56 2.03
CA ILE A 182 -5.06 13.56 1.55
C ILE A 182 -5.77 14.84 1.98
N GLY A 183 -5.53 15.33 3.20
CA GLY A 183 -6.08 16.60 3.69
C GLY A 183 -5.69 17.79 2.82
N ALA A 184 -4.43 17.84 2.38
CA ALA A 184 -3.93 18.86 1.46
C ALA A 184 -4.59 18.76 0.07
N ILE A 185 -4.73 17.54 -0.48
CA ILE A 185 -5.40 17.30 -1.77
C ILE A 185 -6.87 17.73 -1.68
N ALA A 186 -7.61 17.29 -0.65
CA ALA A 186 -8.99 17.66 -0.44
C ALA A 186 -9.15 19.19 -0.32
N SER A 187 -8.30 19.85 0.47
CA SER A 187 -8.29 21.30 0.64
C SER A 187 -7.97 22.04 -0.66
N ALA A 188 -7.10 21.51 -1.50
CA ALA A 188 -6.75 22.13 -2.78
C ALA A 188 -7.89 22.03 -3.81
N LEU A 189 -8.66 20.93 -3.78
CA LEU A 189 -9.80 20.72 -4.65
C LEU A 189 -11.03 21.53 -4.22
N GLU A 190 -11.10 21.91 -2.95
CA GLU A 190 -12.11 22.80 -2.35
C GLU A 190 -11.41 23.97 -1.64
N SER A 191 -10.52 24.67 -2.36
CA SER A 191 -9.73 25.77 -1.79
C SER A 191 -10.65 26.89 -1.29
N GLN A 192 -10.49 27.24 -0.03
CA GLN A 192 -11.24 28.31 0.62
C GLN A 192 -10.45 29.04 1.70
N ARG A 193 -10.91 30.22 1.98
CA ARG A 193 -10.46 31.04 3.11
C ARG A 193 -11.65 31.27 4.05
N VAL A 194 -11.48 30.93 5.31
CA VAL A 194 -12.50 31.13 6.33
C VAL A 194 -12.10 32.34 7.20
N SER A 195 -13.01 33.27 7.36
CA SER A 195 -12.81 34.45 8.22
C SER A 195 -12.65 34.00 9.68
N ILE A 196 -11.69 34.60 10.39
CA ILE A 196 -11.47 34.32 11.81
C ILE A 196 -12.73 34.64 12.62
N THR A 197 -13.43 35.74 12.29
CA THR A 197 -14.67 36.12 12.95
C THR A 197 -15.79 35.12 12.75
N ASP A 198 -15.82 34.45 11.58
CA ASP A 198 -16.80 33.39 11.31
C ASP A 198 -16.44 32.11 12.08
N ILE A 199 -15.16 31.76 12.17
CA ILE A 199 -14.68 30.65 13.01
C ILE A 199 -15.11 30.88 14.46
N LEU A 200 -14.84 32.04 15.03
CA LEU A 200 -15.18 32.39 16.41
C LEU A 200 -16.68 32.38 16.69
N LYS A 201 -17.51 32.67 15.67
CA LYS A 201 -18.96 32.68 15.77
C LYS A 201 -19.61 31.31 15.53
N ALA A 202 -18.88 30.33 14.96
CA ALA A 202 -19.41 29.02 14.65
C ALA A 202 -19.88 28.27 15.91
N ASN A 203 -21.04 27.63 15.87
CA ASN A 203 -21.61 26.89 17.01
C ASN A 203 -20.69 25.76 17.48
N VAL A 204 -20.08 25.03 16.53
CA VAL A 204 -19.10 23.98 16.82
C VAL A 204 -17.92 24.48 17.65
N TYR A 205 -17.57 25.74 17.50
CA TYR A 205 -16.48 26.36 18.23
C TYR A 205 -16.92 26.85 19.61
N LYS A 206 -18.12 27.45 19.72
CA LYS A 206 -18.66 28.04 20.96
C LYS A 206 -18.90 27.04 22.10
N GLU A 207 -19.24 25.82 21.77
CA GLU A 207 -19.56 24.78 22.77
C GLU A 207 -18.33 24.34 23.60
N GLU A 208 -17.12 24.57 23.11
CA GLU A 208 -15.89 24.06 23.73
C GLU A 208 -14.92 25.15 24.25
N VAL A 209 -15.28 26.42 24.10
CA VAL A 209 -14.41 27.57 24.44
C VAL A 209 -15.06 28.43 25.50
N SER A 210 -14.28 28.93 26.45
CA SER A 210 -14.77 29.91 27.43
C SER A 210 -15.27 31.17 26.72
N GLN A 211 -16.50 31.58 27.06
CA GLN A 211 -17.14 32.78 26.46
C GLN A 211 -16.27 34.03 26.66
N GLN A 212 -15.63 34.17 27.81
CA GLN A 212 -14.73 35.31 28.10
C GLN A 212 -13.52 35.36 27.16
N PHE A 213 -12.92 34.18 26.84
CA PHE A 213 -11.78 34.12 25.90
C PHE A 213 -12.22 34.41 24.47
N MET A 214 -13.41 33.97 24.10
CA MET A 214 -13.99 34.22 22.80
C MET A 214 -14.27 35.72 22.59
N GLU A 215 -14.84 36.37 23.59
CA GLU A 215 -15.10 37.80 23.55
C GLU A 215 -13.82 38.60 23.45
N ALA A 216 -12.78 38.28 24.24
CA ALA A 216 -11.47 38.89 24.17
C ALA A 216 -10.81 38.74 22.79
N ALA A 217 -10.83 37.51 22.23
CA ALA A 217 -10.28 37.25 20.90
C ALA A 217 -11.05 38.01 19.80
N LEU A 218 -12.36 38.04 19.87
CA LEU A 218 -13.21 38.73 18.91
C LEU A 218 -12.93 40.26 18.94
N GLU A 219 -12.77 40.85 20.13
CA GLU A 219 -12.43 42.25 20.29
C GLU A 219 -11.04 42.58 19.70
N GLU A 220 -10.07 41.70 19.95
CA GLU A 220 -8.68 41.88 19.43
C GLU A 220 -8.65 41.82 17.90
N TRP A 221 -9.33 40.86 17.29
CA TRP A 221 -9.41 40.75 15.84
C TRP A 221 -10.20 41.84 15.17
N THR A 222 -11.26 42.35 15.83
CA THR A 222 -12.08 43.48 15.32
C THR A 222 -11.23 44.78 15.31
N LYS A 223 -10.50 45.07 16.40
CA LYS A 223 -9.63 46.23 16.47
C LYS A 223 -8.52 46.18 15.40
N LYS A 224 -7.92 45.02 15.16
CA LYS A 224 -6.93 44.86 14.07
C LYS A 224 -7.54 45.09 12.69
N SER A 225 -8.72 44.61 12.42
CA SER A 225 -9.37 44.83 11.12
C SER A 225 -9.72 46.31 10.86
N GLU A 226 -10.01 47.07 11.91
CA GLU A 226 -10.24 48.51 11.80
C GLU A 226 -8.94 49.29 11.51
N HIS A 227 -7.85 48.93 12.15
CA HIS A 227 -6.54 49.54 11.93
C HIS A 227 -6.00 49.34 10.50
N TYR A 228 -6.19 48.16 9.93
CA TYR A 228 -5.84 47.91 8.52
C TYR A 228 -6.65 48.76 7.52
N LYS A 229 -7.86 49.17 7.88
CA LYS A 229 -8.71 50.05 7.01
C LYS A 229 -8.22 51.50 7.04
N GLU A 230 -7.69 51.97 8.16
CA GLU A 230 -7.15 53.33 8.29
C GLU A 230 -5.83 53.51 7.54
N ASP A 231 -4.97 52.47 7.51
CA ASP A 231 -3.67 52.55 6.78
C ASP A 231 -3.81 52.46 5.26
N GLU A 232 -4.94 51.95 4.71
CA GLU A 232 -5.22 51.87 3.28
C GLU A 232 -5.85 53.14 2.65
N GLU A 233 -6.45 54.01 3.43
CA GLU A 233 -6.97 55.27 2.90
C GLU A 233 -5.90 56.24 2.40
N ASP A 234 -4.64 56.05 2.81
CA ASP A 234 -3.51 56.90 2.45
C ASP A 234 -2.71 56.44 1.20
N SER A 235 -3.00 55.27 0.61
CA SER A 235 -2.29 54.78 -0.57
C SER A 235 -3.23 54.62 -1.80
N PHE A 236 -3.19 55.64 -2.66
CA PHE A 236 -3.85 55.65 -3.95
C PHE A 236 -3.20 54.67 -4.92
N ASN A 237 -3.60 53.38 -4.93
CA ASN A 237 -3.50 52.50 -6.10
C ASN A 237 -4.53 51.39 -5.98
N GLN A 238 -5.55 51.42 -6.86
CA GLN A 238 -6.59 50.43 -7.02
C GLN A 238 -5.97 49.08 -7.39
N VAL A 239 -5.88 48.17 -6.43
CA VAL A 239 -5.92 46.74 -6.64
C VAL A 239 -7.11 46.23 -5.83
N ASP A 240 -8.00 45.48 -6.45
CA ASP A 240 -9.22 44.88 -5.88
C ASP A 240 -9.05 44.42 -4.41
N VAL A 241 -9.45 45.26 -3.47
CA VAL A 241 -9.50 44.95 -2.04
C VAL A 241 -10.88 44.36 -1.73
N GLN A 242 -11.03 43.10 -1.95
CA GLN A 242 -12.11 42.33 -1.33
C GLN A 242 -11.77 42.05 0.14
N SER A 243 -12.46 42.79 1.01
CA SER A 243 -12.61 42.61 2.46
C SER A 243 -11.33 42.34 3.28
N SER A 244 -10.94 43.33 4.06
CA SER A 244 -9.90 43.36 5.09
C SER A 244 -10.16 42.44 6.30
N ASP A 245 -10.98 41.37 6.20
CA ASP A 245 -11.22 40.45 7.29
C ASP A 245 -10.13 39.38 7.32
N ALA A 246 -9.42 39.28 8.43
CA ALA A 246 -8.34 38.31 8.61
C ALA A 246 -8.92 36.89 8.44
N SER A 247 -8.41 36.14 7.49
CA SER A 247 -8.90 34.81 7.14
C SER A 247 -7.78 33.79 7.14
N ILE A 248 -8.15 32.52 7.24
CA ILE A 248 -7.25 31.36 7.28
C ILE A 248 -7.52 30.48 6.07
N ASN A 249 -6.45 30.07 5.39
CA ASN A 249 -6.53 29.22 4.21
C ASN A 249 -6.50 27.72 4.60
N ASN A 250 -7.45 26.93 4.08
CA ASN A 250 -7.60 25.50 4.41
C ASN A 250 -6.38 24.63 4.00
N ILE A 251 -5.71 24.96 2.89
CA ILE A 251 -4.52 24.21 2.44
C ILE A 251 -3.39 24.32 3.47
N TRP A 252 -3.19 25.52 4.00
CA TRP A 252 -2.14 25.74 5.00
C TRP A 252 -2.50 25.10 6.35
N VAL A 253 -3.78 25.12 6.74
CA VAL A 253 -4.26 24.41 7.97
C VAL A 253 -4.10 22.91 7.84
N ALA A 254 -4.37 22.35 6.67
CA ALA A 254 -4.22 20.92 6.42
C ALA A 254 -2.77 20.43 6.34
N THR A 255 -1.81 21.37 6.30
CA THR A 255 -0.38 21.10 6.11
C THR A 255 0.48 21.80 7.16
N LEU A 256 1.63 22.35 6.76
CA LEU A 256 2.66 22.88 7.65
C LEU A 256 2.19 23.97 8.63
N ALA A 257 1.28 24.83 8.25
CA ALA A 257 0.80 25.85 9.18
C ALA A 257 -0.06 25.27 10.29
N GLY A 258 -0.87 24.25 10.00
CA GLY A 258 -1.63 23.53 11.01
C GLY A 258 -0.74 22.75 11.98
N ASP A 259 0.32 22.10 11.47
CA ASP A 259 1.28 21.38 12.27
C ASP A 259 2.09 22.33 13.17
N LEU A 260 2.57 23.45 12.61
CA LEU A 260 3.27 24.48 13.39
C LEU A 260 2.38 25.15 14.43
N ALA A 261 1.10 25.39 14.12
CA ALA A 261 0.14 25.93 15.08
C ALA A 261 -0.02 25.00 16.28
N GLU A 262 -0.12 23.69 16.03
CA GLU A 262 -0.19 22.69 17.09
C GLU A 262 1.07 22.67 17.94
N VAL A 263 2.25 22.71 17.31
CA VAL A 263 3.54 22.85 17.99
C VAL A 263 3.56 24.09 18.89
N VAL A 264 3.18 25.22 18.37
CA VAL A 264 3.16 26.52 19.09
C VAL A 264 2.23 26.46 20.30
N VAL A 265 1.02 25.87 20.14
CA VAL A 265 0.06 25.77 21.24
C VAL A 265 0.53 24.77 22.31
N ASN A 266 1.15 23.67 21.91
CA ASN A 266 1.76 22.71 22.87
C ASN A 266 2.93 23.32 23.66
N GLN A 267 3.61 24.33 23.10
CA GLN A 267 4.68 25.11 23.72
C GLN A 267 4.15 26.29 24.54
N GLY A 268 2.91 26.66 24.29
CA GLY A 268 2.27 27.81 24.88
C GLY A 268 2.36 27.81 26.40
N PRO A 269 2.16 28.95 27.04
CA PRO A 269 2.42 29.11 28.45
C PRO A 269 1.59 28.13 29.29
N ARG A 270 2.24 27.21 29.96
CA ARG A 270 1.66 26.56 31.11
C ARG A 270 1.60 27.61 32.22
N VAL A 271 0.58 28.45 32.18
CA VAL A 271 0.47 29.56 33.08
C VAL A 271 -0.11 29.10 34.41
N GLY A 272 0.76 28.91 35.36
CA GLY A 272 0.41 29.17 36.73
C GLY A 272 0.80 30.63 37.08
N ALA A 273 1.03 30.98 38.32
CA ALA A 273 1.29 32.33 38.84
C ALA A 273 2.49 33.13 38.24
N PHE A 274 2.92 32.79 37.04
CA PHE A 274 4.11 33.34 36.35
C PHE A 274 3.78 33.86 34.96
N ALA A 275 2.60 34.48 34.79
CA ALA A 275 2.16 35.05 33.51
C ALA A 275 3.16 36.01 32.86
N ASP A 276 4.03 36.61 33.65
CA ASP A 276 5.05 37.57 33.18
C ASP A 276 6.29 36.90 32.55
N ARG A 277 6.36 35.55 32.58
CA ARG A 277 7.47 34.79 32.00
C ARG A 277 6.96 33.68 31.12
N LEU A 278 6.44 34.07 29.97
CA LEU A 278 6.08 33.15 28.91
C LEU A 278 7.32 32.36 28.47
N MET A 279 7.46 31.17 29.02
CA MET A 279 8.50 30.23 28.59
C MET A 279 7.89 29.31 27.51
N VAL A 280 8.44 29.38 26.35
CA VAL A 280 8.07 28.54 25.21
C VAL A 280 8.87 27.26 25.28
N GLY A 281 8.19 26.16 25.16
CA GLY A 281 8.82 24.86 25.09
C GLY A 281 8.10 23.82 25.95
N SER A 282 8.28 22.58 25.59
CA SER A 282 7.78 21.48 26.38
C SER A 282 8.39 21.60 27.81
N ASN A 283 7.55 21.52 28.82
CA ASN A 283 7.91 21.73 30.20
C ASN A 283 8.53 23.13 30.46
N ASN A 284 8.10 24.17 29.77
CA ASN A 284 8.62 25.52 29.89
C ASN A 284 10.14 25.65 29.61
N ARG A 285 10.67 24.83 28.72
CA ARG A 285 12.09 24.77 28.36
C ARG A 285 12.36 25.02 26.87
N TRP A 286 11.51 25.81 26.21
CA TRP A 286 11.78 26.21 24.86
C TRP A 286 13.11 26.96 24.73
N ASN A 287 13.87 26.60 23.71
CA ASN A 287 14.98 27.40 23.20
C ASN A 287 15.16 27.11 21.70
N ASP A 288 15.97 27.91 21.04
CA ASP A 288 16.22 27.84 19.58
C ASP A 288 16.92 26.54 19.16
N THR A 289 17.37 25.73 20.09
CA THR A 289 18.02 24.45 19.82
C THR A 289 17.04 23.27 19.80
N ILE A 290 15.79 23.48 20.21
CA ILE A 290 14.77 22.45 20.16
C ILE A 290 14.20 22.38 18.73
N LEU A 291 14.27 21.20 18.13
CA LEU A 291 13.73 20.98 16.80
C LEU A 291 12.20 20.91 16.83
N PRO A 292 11.49 21.29 15.74
CA PRO A 292 10.03 21.27 15.69
C PRO A 292 9.39 19.94 16.08
N ARG A 293 9.97 18.82 15.64
CA ARG A 293 9.48 17.48 15.96
C ARG A 293 9.45 17.16 17.46
N ASP A 294 10.28 17.79 18.26
CA ASP A 294 10.33 17.57 19.69
C ASP A 294 9.15 18.18 20.43
N TYR A 295 8.44 19.07 19.79
CA TYR A 295 7.28 19.72 20.36
C TYR A 295 6.12 18.76 20.60
N TYR A 296 6.02 17.73 19.79
CA TYR A 296 4.97 16.71 19.95
C TYR A 296 5.29 15.72 21.05
N LEU A 297 6.55 15.57 21.47
CA LEU A 297 7.02 14.32 22.03
C LEU A 297 7.82 14.42 23.30
N LEU A 298 7.99 15.60 23.87
CA LEU A 298 8.71 15.68 25.11
C LEU A 298 8.00 14.91 26.20
N ILE A 299 8.44 13.67 26.38
CA ILE A 299 8.10 12.85 27.53
C ILE A 299 8.74 13.50 28.75
N GLN A 300 7.95 13.82 29.76
CA GLN A 300 8.46 14.29 31.05
C GLN A 300 9.49 13.28 31.56
N ASN A 301 10.72 13.75 31.81
CA ASN A 301 11.85 12.96 32.32
C ASN A 301 12.68 12.15 31.30
N SER A 302 12.48 12.26 29.99
CA SER A 302 13.41 11.69 29.04
C SER A 302 14.63 12.60 28.87
N THR A 303 15.83 12.09 29.14
CA THR A 303 17.10 12.76 28.81
C THR A 303 17.52 12.54 27.36
N THR A 304 16.87 11.61 26.67
CA THR A 304 17.09 11.28 25.27
C THR A 304 15.81 11.54 24.48
N ILE A 305 15.90 12.46 23.54
CA ILE A 305 14.80 12.79 22.65
C ILE A 305 14.91 11.84 21.45
N ASP A 306 13.84 11.12 21.16
CA ASP A 306 13.76 10.34 19.94
C ASP A 306 13.37 11.26 18.79
N TRP A 307 14.35 11.59 17.97
CA TRP A 307 14.22 12.59 16.88
C TRP A 307 13.39 12.13 15.70
N HIS A 308 12.94 10.89 15.69
CA HIS A 308 12.32 10.29 14.51
C HIS A 308 10.80 10.49 14.45
N PHE A 309 10.18 10.96 15.48
CA PHE A 309 8.75 10.89 15.67
C PHE A 309 7.86 11.80 14.81
N THR A 310 8.27 12.99 14.41
CA THR A 310 7.41 13.96 13.71
C THR A 310 7.84 14.27 12.28
N ASP A 311 8.96 13.71 11.84
CA ASP A 311 9.49 13.92 10.49
C ASP A 311 8.49 13.46 9.42
N ALA A 312 7.69 12.42 9.71
CA ALA A 312 6.66 11.94 8.80
C ALA A 312 5.56 12.98 8.52
N GLU A 313 5.12 13.71 9.53
CA GLU A 313 4.13 14.79 9.36
C GLU A 313 4.72 15.98 8.60
N ILE A 314 5.95 16.35 8.89
CA ILE A 314 6.67 17.41 8.17
C ILE A 314 6.82 17.06 6.70
N LEU A 315 7.30 15.85 6.39
CA LEU A 315 7.43 15.38 5.01
C LEU A 315 6.07 15.35 4.29
N ALA A 316 5.03 14.87 4.96
CA ALA A 316 3.67 14.85 4.42
C ALA A 316 3.09 16.25 4.20
N GLY A 317 3.36 17.20 5.09
CA GLY A 317 2.98 18.61 4.93
C GLY A 317 3.65 19.25 3.72
N ILE A 318 4.94 18.95 3.50
CA ILE A 318 5.69 19.39 2.32
C ILE A 318 5.10 18.77 1.04
N ASP A 319 4.91 17.45 1.02
CA ASP A 319 4.34 16.74 -0.12
C ASP A 319 2.90 17.21 -0.41
N GLY A 320 2.12 17.43 0.66
CA GLY A 320 0.78 17.98 0.57
C GLY A 320 0.74 19.35 -0.09
N LEU A 321 1.63 20.29 0.30
CA LEU A 321 1.73 21.60 -0.33
C LEU A 321 2.15 21.51 -1.80
N ILE A 322 3.10 20.61 -2.13
CA ILE A 322 3.51 20.36 -3.50
C ILE A 322 2.30 19.90 -4.32
N LEU A 323 1.60 18.85 -3.87
CA LEU A 323 0.44 18.33 -4.57
C LEU A 323 -0.69 19.35 -4.67
N ALA A 324 -0.96 20.10 -3.59
CA ALA A 324 -2.00 21.14 -3.57
C ALA A 324 -1.84 22.19 -4.66
N LYS A 325 -0.60 22.54 -5.01
CA LYS A 325 -0.30 23.49 -6.08
C LYS A 325 -0.78 23.02 -7.45
N TYR A 326 -0.67 21.72 -7.73
CA TYR A 326 -0.94 21.14 -9.06
C TYR A 326 -2.33 20.53 -9.19
N MET A 327 -2.92 20.05 -8.09
CA MET A 327 -4.19 19.33 -8.09
C MET A 327 -5.34 20.00 -8.83
N PRO A 328 -5.65 21.29 -8.63
CA PRO A 328 -6.77 21.93 -9.31
C PRO A 328 -6.63 21.87 -10.84
N THR A 329 -5.42 22.08 -11.36
CA THR A 329 -5.13 22.00 -12.79
C THR A 329 -5.26 20.58 -13.33
N TRP A 330 -4.72 19.60 -12.61
CA TRP A 330 -4.74 18.20 -13.04
C TRP A 330 -6.17 17.64 -13.10
N VAL A 331 -6.98 17.91 -12.09
CA VAL A 331 -8.37 17.44 -12.05
C VAL A 331 -9.25 18.14 -13.07
N ALA A 332 -9.06 19.44 -13.29
CA ALA A 332 -9.79 20.17 -14.33
C ALA A 332 -9.52 19.60 -15.75
N GLN A 333 -8.28 19.19 -16.00
CA GLN A 333 -7.88 18.61 -17.28
C GLN A 333 -8.22 17.11 -17.39
N ARG A 334 -8.29 16.38 -16.26
CA ARG A 334 -8.38 14.92 -16.20
C ARG A 334 -9.40 14.49 -15.16
N ARG A 335 -10.70 14.60 -15.52
CA ARG A 335 -11.82 14.33 -14.59
C ARG A 335 -11.91 12.90 -14.08
N THR A 336 -11.29 11.94 -14.77
CA THR A 336 -11.26 10.51 -14.38
C THR A 336 -10.07 10.15 -13.49
N LEU A 337 -9.23 11.13 -13.11
CA LEU A 337 -8.09 10.93 -12.24
C LEU A 337 -8.56 10.54 -10.84
N ARG A 338 -7.92 9.54 -10.24
CA ARG A 338 -8.24 9.01 -8.91
C ARG A 338 -7.17 9.37 -7.89
N LEU A 339 -7.57 9.45 -6.63
CA LEU A 339 -6.69 9.78 -5.50
C LEU A 339 -5.53 8.78 -5.39
N SER A 340 -5.82 7.47 -5.49
CA SER A 340 -4.81 6.41 -5.46
C SER A 340 -3.77 6.58 -6.57
N GLN A 341 -4.20 6.98 -7.78
CA GLN A 341 -3.30 7.22 -8.91
C GLN A 341 -2.36 8.40 -8.67
N VAL A 342 -2.86 9.51 -8.12
CA VAL A 342 -2.04 10.68 -7.79
C VAL A 342 -0.97 10.32 -6.77
N ILE A 343 -1.37 9.68 -5.67
CA ILE A 343 -0.45 9.29 -4.59
C ILE A 343 0.60 8.30 -5.11
N GLU A 344 0.16 7.28 -5.88
CA GLU A 344 1.08 6.29 -6.44
C GLU A 344 2.11 6.93 -7.39
N MET A 345 1.66 7.77 -8.33
CA MET A 345 2.56 8.45 -9.27
C MET A 345 3.53 9.37 -8.55
N TYR A 346 3.08 10.13 -7.57
CA TYR A 346 3.95 11.05 -6.83
C TYR A 346 5.06 10.32 -6.06
N TYR A 347 4.75 9.18 -5.45
CA TYR A 347 5.72 8.35 -4.74
C TYR A 347 6.38 7.27 -5.61
N SER A 348 6.22 7.33 -6.93
CA SER A 348 6.93 6.46 -7.87
C SER A 348 8.25 7.08 -8.35
N ASN A 349 9.10 6.26 -8.94
CA ASN A 349 10.34 6.71 -9.58
C ASN A 349 10.08 7.56 -10.84
N GLU A 350 9.00 7.26 -11.55
CA GLU A 350 8.62 7.91 -12.80
C GLU A 350 8.01 9.29 -12.57
N GLY A 351 7.37 9.48 -11.42
CA GLY A 351 6.60 10.67 -11.11
C GLY A 351 5.24 10.71 -11.79
N VAL A 352 4.60 11.86 -11.75
CA VAL A 352 3.28 12.05 -12.32
C VAL A 352 3.36 11.97 -13.85
N SER A 353 2.65 11.03 -14.46
CA SER A 353 2.80 10.65 -15.86
C SER A 353 2.69 11.80 -16.88
N PHE A 354 1.95 12.84 -16.55
CA PHE A 354 1.77 14.03 -17.37
C PHE A 354 2.60 15.23 -16.88
N GLU A 355 3.35 15.08 -15.78
CA GLU A 355 4.29 16.06 -15.24
C GLU A 355 5.40 15.34 -14.44
N PRO A 356 6.32 14.60 -15.11
CA PRO A 356 7.27 13.71 -14.46
C PRO A 356 8.26 14.38 -13.49
N SER A 357 8.41 15.70 -13.55
CA SER A 357 9.20 16.46 -12.57
C SER A 357 8.58 16.47 -11.18
N VAL A 358 7.24 16.29 -11.09
CA VAL A 358 6.50 16.26 -9.82
C VAL A 358 6.51 14.85 -9.26
N ARG A 359 7.42 14.62 -8.32
CA ARG A 359 7.65 13.33 -7.67
C ARG A 359 8.43 13.49 -6.37
N ALA A 360 8.28 12.55 -5.46
CA ALA A 360 8.83 12.62 -4.11
C ALA A 360 10.38 12.72 -4.08
N CYS A 361 11.10 12.09 -5.02
CA CYS A 361 12.56 12.23 -5.11
C CYS A 361 13.02 13.65 -5.51
N ASN A 362 12.15 14.47 -6.08
CA ASN A 362 12.42 15.88 -6.39
C ASN A 362 11.88 16.83 -5.30
N ARG A 363 11.34 16.30 -4.20
CA ARG A 363 10.68 17.04 -3.11
C ARG A 363 11.43 18.30 -2.69
N GLN A 364 12.76 18.21 -2.50
CA GLN A 364 13.56 19.33 -2.05
C GLN A 364 13.49 20.52 -3.02
N ALA A 365 13.70 20.29 -4.31
CA ALA A 365 13.66 21.33 -5.33
C ALA A 365 12.24 21.90 -5.51
N LEU A 366 11.22 21.02 -5.48
CA LEU A 366 9.82 21.45 -5.59
C LEU A 366 9.42 22.32 -4.40
N PHE A 367 9.76 21.93 -3.19
CA PHE A 367 9.43 22.68 -1.98
C PHE A 367 10.08 24.06 -1.96
N GLN A 368 11.36 24.19 -2.34
CA GLN A 368 12.05 25.47 -2.44
C GLN A 368 11.35 26.46 -3.38
N ASN A 369 10.66 25.96 -4.40
CA ASN A 369 9.95 26.80 -5.39
C ASN A 369 8.51 27.17 -4.97
N ILE A 370 7.99 26.60 -3.89
CA ILE A 370 6.58 26.83 -3.49
C ILE A 370 6.45 27.43 -2.10
N ILE A 371 7.45 27.28 -1.25
CA ILE A 371 7.37 27.78 0.13
C ILE A 371 7.42 29.31 0.18
N ASP A 372 6.41 29.88 0.82
CA ASP A 372 6.37 31.28 1.23
C ASP A 372 6.41 31.34 2.75
N THR A 373 7.56 31.71 3.30
CA THR A 373 7.79 31.77 4.75
C THR A 373 6.90 32.82 5.42
N THR A 374 6.59 33.92 4.75
CA THR A 374 5.71 34.96 5.29
C THR A 374 4.29 34.46 5.38
N GLN A 375 3.81 33.77 4.35
CA GLN A 375 2.50 33.13 4.36
C GLN A 375 2.42 32.02 5.41
N LEU A 376 3.44 31.16 5.49
CA LEU A 376 3.52 30.11 6.51
C LEU A 376 3.40 30.70 7.92
N TYR A 377 4.15 31.72 8.23
CA TYR A 377 4.09 32.44 9.51
C TYR A 377 2.69 33.02 9.76
N THR A 378 2.12 33.72 8.78
CA THR A 378 0.82 34.36 8.91
C THR A 378 -0.30 33.35 9.17
N GLU A 379 -0.35 32.29 8.39
CA GLU A 379 -1.38 31.25 8.54
C GLU A 379 -1.18 30.45 9.85
N ALA A 380 0.07 30.12 10.20
CA ALA A 380 0.38 29.40 11.44
C ALA A 380 0.02 30.22 12.70
N SER A 381 0.37 31.50 12.74
CA SER A 381 0.09 32.35 13.90
C SER A 381 -1.40 32.59 14.12
N ARG A 382 -2.15 32.78 13.03
CA ARG A 382 -3.61 32.95 13.07
C ARG A 382 -4.27 31.67 13.57
N PHE A 383 -3.88 30.53 13.01
CA PHE A 383 -4.47 29.25 13.40
C PHE A 383 -4.05 28.83 14.81
N ALA A 384 -2.80 29.08 15.23
CA ALA A 384 -2.34 28.85 16.59
C ALA A 384 -3.16 29.64 17.63
N HIS A 385 -3.45 30.93 17.34
CA HIS A 385 -4.31 31.72 18.22
C HIS A 385 -5.71 31.12 18.37
N ILE A 386 -6.33 30.73 17.26
CA ILE A 386 -7.64 30.07 17.28
C ILE A 386 -7.59 28.74 18.04
N LEU A 387 -6.58 27.91 17.77
CA LEU A 387 -6.44 26.59 18.41
C LEU A 387 -6.16 26.72 19.92
N SER A 388 -5.42 27.74 20.35
CA SER A 388 -5.06 27.97 21.75
C SER A 388 -6.27 28.22 22.65
N LEU A 389 -7.35 28.80 22.11
CA LEU A 389 -8.54 29.11 22.89
C LEU A 389 -9.28 27.87 23.42
N ARG A 390 -8.98 26.69 22.92
CA ARG A 390 -9.76 25.49 23.21
C ARG A 390 -9.41 24.75 24.51
N GLN A 391 -8.16 24.80 24.93
CA GLN A 391 -7.74 23.99 26.09
C GLN A 391 -6.85 24.73 27.10
N ILE A 392 -6.64 26.00 26.95
CA ILE A 392 -5.83 26.79 27.88
C ILE A 392 -6.68 27.37 28.99
N THR A 393 -6.06 27.43 30.17
CA THR A 393 -6.66 28.05 31.37
C THR A 393 -6.48 29.58 31.42
N VAL A 394 -5.65 30.12 30.51
CA VAL A 394 -5.31 31.54 30.46
C VAL A 394 -5.27 31.99 29.00
N TYR A 395 -5.89 33.13 28.73
CA TYR A 395 -5.88 33.76 27.42
C TYR A 395 -4.47 34.23 27.03
N VAL A 396 -4.03 33.89 25.84
CA VAL A 396 -2.76 34.33 25.25
C VAL A 396 -3.06 35.34 24.15
N PRO A 397 -2.63 36.61 24.29
CA PRO A 397 -2.85 37.62 23.26
C PRO A 397 -2.24 37.23 21.90
N LEU A 398 -2.85 37.71 20.81
CA LEU A 398 -2.41 37.42 19.45
C LEU A 398 -0.94 37.85 19.20
N GLU A 399 -0.50 38.96 19.74
CA GLU A 399 0.86 39.45 19.59
C GLU A 399 1.88 38.48 20.19
N GLU A 400 1.59 37.94 21.35
CA GLU A 400 2.44 36.93 21.99
C GLU A 400 2.42 35.61 21.21
N MET A 401 1.27 35.20 20.71
CA MET A 401 1.17 34.01 19.85
C MET A 401 1.96 34.19 18.55
N GLN A 402 1.97 35.39 17.97
CA GLN A 402 2.78 35.72 16.81
C GLN A 402 4.28 35.62 17.10
N ARG A 403 4.73 36.15 18.25
CA ARG A 403 6.13 36.04 18.68
C ARG A 403 6.60 34.61 18.85
N ILE A 404 5.77 33.75 19.46
CA ILE A 404 6.07 32.32 19.62
C ILE A 404 6.11 31.62 18.26
N THR A 405 5.18 31.95 17.38
CA THR A 405 5.12 31.35 16.04
C THR A 405 6.32 31.75 15.18
N GLU A 406 6.81 32.99 15.29
CA GLU A 406 7.99 33.44 14.56
C GLU A 406 9.22 32.61 14.92
N ALA A 407 9.44 32.34 16.21
CA ALA A 407 10.52 31.48 16.67
C ALA A 407 10.36 30.04 16.17
N ALA A 408 9.15 29.52 16.21
CA ALA A 408 8.85 28.17 15.73
C ALA A 408 9.08 28.01 14.21
N VAL A 409 8.61 28.97 13.39
CA VAL A 409 8.81 28.99 11.94
C VAL A 409 10.30 29.11 11.60
N SER A 410 11.04 29.99 12.29
CA SER A 410 12.48 30.13 12.08
C SER A 410 13.22 28.82 12.35
N THR A 411 12.93 28.18 13.48
CA THR A 411 13.54 26.89 13.87
C THR A 411 13.18 25.79 12.86
N PHE A 412 11.92 25.74 12.43
CA PHE A 412 11.42 24.81 11.42
C PHE A 412 12.16 24.97 10.09
N MET A 413 12.27 26.20 9.57
CA MET A 413 12.94 26.47 8.30
C MET A 413 14.45 26.17 8.33
N ASN A 414 15.07 26.22 9.50
CA ASN A 414 16.46 25.78 9.70
C ASN A 414 16.59 24.24 9.73
N TYR A 415 15.59 23.55 10.22
CA TYR A 415 15.57 22.07 10.33
C TYR A 415 15.28 21.39 8.98
N VAL A 416 14.30 21.87 8.20
CA VAL A 416 13.79 21.25 6.98
C VAL A 416 14.88 20.86 5.97
N PRO A 417 15.90 21.71 5.66
CA PRO A 417 16.94 21.33 4.72
C PRO A 417 17.75 20.09 5.15
N SER A 418 17.91 19.87 6.45
CA SER A 418 18.58 18.68 6.99
C SER A 418 17.70 17.44 6.82
N LEU A 419 16.42 17.56 7.19
CA LEU A 419 15.44 16.49 7.03
C LEU A 419 15.33 16.03 5.57
N LEU A 420 15.21 16.97 4.63
CA LEU A 420 15.09 16.66 3.21
C LEU A 420 16.34 15.98 2.65
N ARG A 421 17.55 16.36 3.12
CA ARG A 421 18.79 15.66 2.72
C ARG A 421 18.88 14.25 3.28
N GLN A 422 18.44 14.00 4.53
CA GLN A 422 18.45 12.68 5.14
C GLN A 422 17.51 11.71 4.42
N ASN A 423 16.40 12.21 3.89
CA ASN A 423 15.40 11.43 3.15
C ASN A 423 15.58 11.52 1.62
N HIS A 424 16.67 12.15 1.15
CA HIS A 424 16.93 12.21 -0.29
C HIS A 424 17.50 10.89 -0.80
N ARG A 425 16.86 10.35 -1.83
CA ARG A 425 17.38 9.24 -2.65
C ARG A 425 17.31 9.67 -4.11
N GLU A 426 18.25 9.23 -4.89
CA GLU A 426 18.21 9.48 -6.34
C GLU A 426 16.99 8.82 -6.95
N CYS A 427 16.41 9.47 -7.96
CA CYS A 427 15.32 8.89 -8.74
C CYS A 427 15.92 7.77 -9.60
N GLU A 428 15.73 6.53 -9.17
CA GLU A 428 16.24 5.36 -9.89
C GLU A 428 15.52 5.15 -11.22
N VAL A 429 16.17 4.44 -12.13
CA VAL A 429 15.53 4.00 -13.37
C VAL A 429 14.47 2.95 -13.03
N THR A 430 13.34 3.02 -13.72
CA THR A 430 12.22 2.09 -13.56
C THR A 430 12.69 0.64 -13.71
N ARG A 431 12.33 -0.21 -12.77
CA ARG A 431 12.55 -1.66 -12.83
C ARG A 431 11.28 -2.35 -13.30
N ASN A 432 11.44 -3.35 -14.16
CA ASN A 432 10.35 -4.23 -14.50
C ASN A 432 10.09 -5.19 -13.34
N VAL A 433 8.91 -5.11 -12.74
CA VAL A 433 8.51 -6.00 -11.65
C VAL A 433 7.79 -7.20 -12.25
N PRO A 434 8.22 -8.44 -11.96
CA PRO A 434 7.57 -9.63 -12.49
C PRO A 434 6.17 -9.80 -11.89
N VAL A 435 5.24 -10.33 -12.69
CA VAL A 435 3.89 -10.71 -12.23
C VAL A 435 3.87 -12.22 -11.99
N VAL A 436 3.79 -12.62 -10.71
CA VAL A 436 3.94 -14.01 -10.31
C VAL A 436 2.97 -14.42 -9.21
N ASP A 437 2.54 -15.69 -9.24
CA ASP A 437 1.92 -16.36 -8.11
C ASP A 437 3.05 -17.00 -7.29
N LEU A 438 3.50 -16.31 -6.25
CA LEU A 438 4.63 -16.73 -5.43
C LEU A 438 4.17 -17.66 -4.31
N ILE A 439 4.77 -18.85 -4.27
CA ILE A 439 4.60 -19.83 -3.20
C ILE A 439 5.92 -19.90 -2.42
N VAL A 440 5.89 -19.51 -1.15
CA VAL A 440 7.08 -19.56 -0.28
C VAL A 440 7.00 -20.78 0.64
N ALA A 441 8.09 -21.52 0.77
CA ALA A 441 8.25 -22.58 1.75
C ALA A 441 9.58 -22.39 2.49
N THR A 442 9.56 -22.55 3.84
CA THR A 442 10.73 -22.32 4.69
C THR A 442 11.09 -23.53 5.51
N ASP A 443 12.37 -23.66 5.88
CA ASP A 443 12.85 -24.66 6.85
C ASP A 443 12.76 -24.17 8.31
N ALA A 444 13.41 -24.84 9.23
CA ALA A 444 13.44 -24.52 10.66
C ALA A 444 14.28 -23.28 11.04
N ALA A 445 15.07 -22.74 10.10
CA ALA A 445 15.96 -21.61 10.40
C ALA A 445 15.20 -20.32 10.68
N TRP A 446 14.02 -20.16 10.07
CA TRP A 446 13.18 -19.00 10.22
C TRP A 446 11.97 -19.30 11.11
N LYS A 447 11.77 -18.43 12.10
CA LYS A 447 10.57 -18.42 12.96
C LYS A 447 9.57 -17.41 12.43
N GLY A 448 8.36 -17.39 13.02
CA GLY A 448 7.25 -16.55 12.60
C GLY A 448 7.62 -15.12 12.25
N TYR A 449 8.41 -14.51 13.11
CA TYR A 449 8.90 -13.16 12.94
C TYR A 449 9.75 -12.96 11.65
N ASP A 450 10.71 -13.87 11.37
CA ASP A 450 11.58 -13.77 10.21
C ASP A 450 10.77 -13.96 8.92
N VAL A 451 9.80 -14.88 8.95
CA VAL A 451 8.89 -15.13 7.83
C VAL A 451 7.98 -13.92 7.59
N GLU A 452 7.41 -13.34 8.64
CA GLU A 452 6.59 -12.13 8.53
C GLU A 452 7.35 -10.97 7.89
N GLN A 453 8.60 -10.76 8.29
CA GLN A 453 9.46 -9.73 7.70
C GLN A 453 9.71 -9.97 6.22
N PHE A 454 10.08 -11.20 5.87
CA PHE A 454 10.33 -11.56 4.48
C PHE A 454 9.06 -11.40 3.63
N MET A 455 7.91 -11.92 4.11
CA MET A 455 6.64 -11.83 3.39
C MET A 455 6.15 -10.39 3.26
N SER A 456 6.39 -9.56 4.26
CA SER A 456 6.09 -8.11 4.20
C SER A 456 6.91 -7.42 3.11
N TRP A 457 8.21 -7.69 3.07
CA TRP A 457 9.07 -7.10 2.07
C TRP A 457 8.73 -7.59 0.65
N ILE A 458 8.61 -8.92 0.44
CA ILE A 458 8.39 -9.47 -0.90
C ILE A 458 7.00 -9.10 -1.45
N GLY A 459 6.00 -8.99 -0.57
CA GLY A 459 4.65 -8.55 -0.96
C GLY A 459 4.65 -7.18 -1.62
N GLY A 460 5.43 -6.23 -1.07
CA GLY A 460 5.61 -4.92 -1.69
C GLY A 460 6.53 -4.93 -2.91
N ALA A 461 7.63 -5.69 -2.86
CA ALA A 461 8.57 -5.76 -3.97
C ALA A 461 7.95 -6.37 -5.25
N LEU A 462 6.97 -7.27 -5.11
CA LEU A 462 6.21 -7.86 -6.22
C LEU A 462 4.90 -7.13 -6.52
N GLU A 463 4.64 -6.02 -5.83
CA GLU A 463 3.40 -5.23 -6.02
C GLU A 463 2.15 -6.11 -5.94
N VAL A 464 2.01 -6.91 -4.87
CA VAL A 464 0.87 -7.82 -4.68
C VAL A 464 -0.44 -7.06 -4.68
N ASP A 465 -1.31 -7.39 -5.64
CA ASP A 465 -2.59 -6.73 -5.88
C ASP A 465 -3.50 -7.68 -6.69
N ALA A 466 -4.80 -7.42 -6.72
CA ALA A 466 -5.79 -8.22 -7.43
C ALA A 466 -5.49 -8.41 -8.93
N GLN A 467 -4.79 -7.46 -9.56
CA GLN A 467 -4.47 -7.44 -10.98
C GLN A 467 -3.00 -7.76 -11.27
N ARG A 468 -2.21 -8.12 -10.25
CA ARG A 468 -0.78 -8.39 -10.41
C ARG A 468 -0.38 -9.69 -9.72
N SER A 469 0.57 -9.63 -8.79
CA SER A 469 1.11 -10.82 -8.14
C SER A 469 0.24 -11.30 -6.97
N SER A 470 0.30 -12.59 -6.67
CA SER A 470 -0.21 -13.18 -5.44
C SER A 470 0.92 -13.81 -4.62
N ILE A 471 0.72 -13.92 -3.30
CA ILE A 471 1.66 -14.59 -2.40
C ILE A 471 0.96 -15.63 -1.54
N GLY A 472 1.64 -16.77 -1.31
CA GLY A 472 1.19 -17.83 -0.43
C GLY A 472 2.34 -18.41 0.39
N LEU A 473 2.03 -18.94 1.58
CA LEU A 473 3.00 -19.53 2.48
C LEU A 473 2.67 -20.98 2.79
N LEU A 474 3.61 -21.89 2.46
CA LEU A 474 3.56 -23.31 2.76
C LEU A 474 4.39 -23.65 3.99
N HIS A 475 3.89 -24.54 4.81
CA HIS A 475 4.65 -25.17 5.87
C HIS A 475 5.68 -26.15 5.28
N GLY A 476 6.97 -25.85 5.44
CA GLY A 476 8.06 -26.58 4.78
C GLY A 476 8.16 -28.07 5.12
N ASN A 477 7.67 -28.52 6.28
CA ASN A 477 7.68 -29.94 6.64
C ASN A 477 6.44 -30.69 6.17
N THR A 478 5.24 -30.16 6.39
CA THR A 478 3.98 -30.85 6.09
C THR A 478 3.47 -30.62 4.66
N GLY A 479 3.86 -29.52 4.02
CA GLY A 479 3.31 -29.08 2.74
C GLY A 479 1.86 -28.61 2.84
N GLN A 480 1.37 -28.25 4.03
CA GLN A 480 0.09 -27.61 4.24
C GLN A 480 0.22 -26.09 4.08
N TRP A 481 -0.85 -25.44 3.68
CA TRP A 481 -0.89 -23.99 3.66
C TRP A 481 -0.93 -23.44 5.08
N ILE A 482 0.03 -22.58 5.41
CA ILE A 482 -0.08 -21.65 6.54
C ILE A 482 -1.01 -20.51 6.13
N VAL A 483 -0.75 -19.93 4.94
CA VAL A 483 -1.66 -19.01 4.27
C VAL A 483 -1.73 -19.37 2.79
N PRO A 484 -2.92 -19.67 2.25
CA PRO A 484 -3.07 -19.96 0.82
C PRO A 484 -2.73 -18.72 -0.03
N PRO A 485 -2.41 -18.90 -1.34
CA PRO A 485 -2.12 -17.79 -2.22
C PRO A 485 -3.24 -16.75 -2.25
N SER A 486 -2.86 -15.50 -2.02
CA SER A 486 -3.77 -14.35 -1.96
C SER A 486 -3.17 -13.14 -2.67
N SER A 487 -3.99 -12.44 -3.46
CA SER A 487 -3.70 -11.11 -4.01
C SER A 487 -4.14 -9.99 -3.06
N ASN A 488 -4.82 -10.32 -1.96
CA ASN A 488 -5.16 -9.38 -0.89
C ASN A 488 -4.12 -9.45 0.22
N LEU A 489 -3.20 -8.49 0.24
CA LEU A 489 -2.08 -8.46 1.18
C LEU A 489 -2.55 -8.29 2.63
N THR A 490 -3.59 -7.49 2.88
CA THR A 490 -4.17 -7.31 4.21
C THR A 490 -4.79 -8.59 4.74
N GLY A 491 -5.58 -9.28 3.92
CA GLY A 491 -6.16 -10.58 4.25
C GLY A 491 -5.11 -11.68 4.45
N PHE A 492 -4.00 -11.62 3.71
CA PHE A 492 -2.86 -12.53 3.90
C PHE A 492 -2.26 -12.39 5.31
N PHE A 493 -1.97 -11.16 5.76
CA PHE A 493 -1.39 -10.93 7.08
C PHE A 493 -2.37 -11.19 8.22
N ASP A 494 -3.66 -10.92 8.02
CA ASP A 494 -4.69 -11.28 8.99
C ASP A 494 -4.74 -12.81 9.20
N GLN A 495 -4.74 -13.58 8.12
CA GLN A 495 -4.68 -15.04 8.19
C GLN A 495 -3.37 -15.55 8.80
N LEU A 496 -2.23 -14.95 8.46
CA LEU A 496 -0.93 -15.34 9.00
C LEU A 496 -0.87 -15.17 10.53
N GLN A 497 -1.44 -14.10 11.06
CA GLN A 497 -1.47 -13.84 12.50
C GLN A 497 -2.45 -14.71 13.26
N ASN A 498 -3.59 -15.02 12.64
CA ASN A 498 -4.61 -15.87 13.23
C ASN A 498 -4.33 -17.37 13.00
N SER A 499 -3.24 -17.71 12.29
CA SER A 499 -2.88 -19.09 12.04
C SER A 499 -2.49 -19.81 13.33
N THR A 500 -3.10 -20.98 13.55
CA THR A 500 -2.78 -21.89 14.66
C THR A 500 -1.77 -22.95 14.26
N VAL A 501 -1.22 -22.90 13.05
CA VAL A 501 -0.27 -23.89 12.52
C VAL A 501 1.10 -23.64 13.16
N ASP A 502 1.70 -24.70 13.70
CA ASP A 502 3.07 -24.65 14.22
C ASP A 502 4.07 -24.31 13.11
N TRP A 503 5.17 -23.64 13.48
CA TRP A 503 6.22 -23.34 12.52
C TRP A 503 7.01 -24.59 12.14
N PRO A 504 7.53 -24.69 10.89
CA PRO A 504 8.29 -25.85 10.45
C PRO A 504 9.52 -26.08 11.35
N ASN A 505 9.75 -27.34 11.70
CA ASN A 505 10.94 -27.78 12.46
C ASN A 505 12.03 -28.37 11.54
N ARG A 506 11.72 -28.56 10.27
CA ARG A 506 12.62 -29.01 9.19
C ARG A 506 11.97 -28.76 7.83
N LEU A 507 12.74 -28.89 6.77
CA LEU A 507 12.24 -28.96 5.40
C LEU A 507 12.00 -30.42 4.99
N ASN A 508 10.81 -30.72 4.44
CA ASN A 508 10.50 -31.96 3.74
C ASN A 508 10.17 -31.64 2.27
N LEU A 509 11.20 -31.71 1.44
CA LEU A 509 11.11 -31.33 0.03
C LEU A 509 10.06 -32.13 -0.77
N PRO A 510 9.89 -33.47 -0.60
CA PRO A 510 8.80 -34.21 -1.21
C PRO A 510 7.39 -33.65 -0.90
N ASN A 511 7.13 -33.28 0.35
CA ASN A 511 5.85 -32.73 0.75
C ASN A 511 5.60 -31.36 0.10
N VAL A 512 6.62 -30.48 0.05
CA VAL A 512 6.53 -29.17 -0.60
C VAL A 512 6.27 -29.33 -2.11
N ILE A 513 7.02 -30.18 -2.82
CA ILE A 513 6.82 -30.41 -4.26
C ILE A 513 5.39 -30.97 -4.52
N SER A 514 4.92 -31.90 -3.66
CA SER A 514 3.55 -32.44 -3.77
C SER A 514 2.48 -31.35 -3.57
N ALA A 515 2.72 -30.40 -2.65
CA ALA A 515 1.81 -29.28 -2.41
C ALA A 515 1.77 -28.31 -3.61
N VAL A 516 2.93 -27.95 -4.15
CA VAL A 516 3.05 -27.15 -5.36
C VAL A 516 2.33 -27.83 -6.53
N LYS A 517 2.51 -29.14 -6.70
CA LYS A 517 1.81 -29.92 -7.74
C LYS A 517 0.29 -29.86 -7.59
N ARG A 518 -0.23 -30.03 -6.35
CA ARG A 518 -1.69 -29.89 -6.09
C ARG A 518 -2.20 -28.50 -6.41
N HIS A 519 -1.45 -27.47 -6.00
CA HIS A 519 -1.81 -26.09 -6.30
C HIS A 519 -1.85 -25.83 -7.81
N SER A 520 -0.82 -26.24 -8.54
CA SER A 520 -0.76 -26.09 -10.01
C SER A 520 -1.92 -26.82 -10.70
N ARG A 521 -2.33 -27.99 -10.20
CA ARG A 521 -3.52 -28.70 -10.70
C ARG A 521 -4.79 -27.87 -10.52
N ASN A 522 -5.00 -27.37 -9.31
CA ASN A 522 -6.21 -26.58 -8.99
C ASN A 522 -6.24 -25.26 -9.76
N GLN A 523 -5.08 -24.62 -9.92
CA GLN A 523 -4.96 -23.40 -10.74
C GLN A 523 -5.28 -23.67 -12.20
N THR A 524 -4.69 -24.73 -12.77
CA THR A 524 -4.99 -25.13 -14.16
C THR A 524 -6.48 -25.43 -14.38
N LEU A 525 -7.14 -26.06 -13.42
CA LEU A 525 -8.59 -26.32 -13.51
C LEU A 525 -9.40 -25.03 -13.51
N ARG A 526 -9.07 -24.09 -12.63
CA ARG A 526 -9.70 -22.76 -12.61
C ARG A 526 -9.45 -22.00 -13.91
N ASP A 527 -8.21 -21.97 -14.39
CA ASP A 527 -7.85 -21.31 -15.66
C ASP A 527 -8.66 -21.86 -16.85
N ILE A 528 -9.01 -23.16 -16.79
CA ILE A 528 -9.85 -23.83 -17.80
C ILE A 528 -11.33 -23.47 -17.62
N GLU A 529 -11.84 -23.49 -16.38
CA GLU A 529 -13.24 -23.19 -16.05
C GLU A 529 -13.55 -21.72 -16.38
N ASP A 530 -12.67 -20.80 -16.03
CA ASP A 530 -12.81 -19.36 -16.29
C ASP A 530 -12.54 -19.01 -17.75
N MET A 531 -12.12 -19.96 -18.57
CA MET A 531 -11.67 -19.73 -19.96
C MET A 531 -10.62 -18.62 -20.07
N SER A 532 -9.91 -18.36 -19.00
CA SER A 532 -8.86 -17.36 -18.93
C SER A 532 -7.51 -17.97 -19.25
N SER A 533 -6.75 -17.34 -20.11
CA SER A 533 -5.34 -17.65 -20.29
C SER A 533 -4.55 -16.72 -19.37
N ALA A 534 -4.55 -17.03 -18.08
CA ALA A 534 -3.89 -16.18 -17.10
C ALA A 534 -2.42 -15.92 -17.47
N GLY A 535 -2.04 -14.64 -17.54
CA GLY A 535 -0.68 -14.20 -17.83
C GLY A 535 0.32 -14.45 -16.68
N HIS A 536 -0.15 -14.95 -15.53
CA HIS A 536 0.68 -15.17 -14.33
C HIS A 536 1.60 -16.38 -14.46
N SER A 537 2.80 -16.30 -13.88
CA SER A 537 3.69 -17.45 -13.74
C SER A 537 3.74 -17.90 -12.29
N THR A 538 3.59 -19.19 -12.04
CA THR A 538 3.74 -19.76 -10.70
C THR A 538 5.22 -19.93 -10.39
N LEU A 539 5.66 -19.34 -9.26
CA LEU A 539 7.03 -19.42 -8.75
C LEU A 539 7.03 -20.04 -7.35
N ALA A 540 7.64 -21.24 -7.20
CA ALA A 540 7.85 -21.85 -5.91
C ALA A 540 9.24 -21.49 -5.38
N LEU A 541 9.30 -20.68 -4.31
CA LEU A 541 10.53 -20.24 -3.65
C LEU A 541 10.75 -21.05 -2.38
N ILE A 542 11.80 -21.85 -2.35
CA ILE A 542 12.12 -22.76 -1.26
C ILE A 542 13.35 -22.24 -0.51
N PHE A 543 13.15 -21.83 0.74
CA PHE A 543 14.23 -21.43 1.64
C PHE A 543 14.68 -22.58 2.52
N SER A 544 15.93 -23.00 2.37
CA SER A 544 16.56 -24.02 3.20
C SER A 544 17.97 -23.59 3.63
N PRO A 545 18.07 -22.52 4.43
CA PRO A 545 19.36 -22.00 4.84
C PRO A 545 20.13 -22.94 5.79
N SER A 546 19.46 -23.84 6.50
CA SER A 546 20.10 -24.70 7.51
C SER A 546 19.92 -26.20 7.29
N ASP A 547 18.82 -26.61 6.64
CA ASP A 547 18.49 -28.05 6.51
C ASP A 547 19.07 -28.67 5.23
N ARG A 548 19.51 -29.94 5.35
CA ARG A 548 19.87 -30.79 4.22
C ARG A 548 18.88 -31.94 4.12
N PRO A 549 18.21 -32.12 2.96
CA PRO A 549 17.36 -33.29 2.75
C PRO A 549 18.18 -34.60 2.84
N SER A 550 17.59 -35.66 3.37
CA SER A 550 18.22 -36.99 3.36
C SER A 550 18.26 -37.59 1.95
N ALA A 551 19.15 -38.56 1.70
CA ALA A 551 19.27 -39.19 0.37
C ALA A 551 17.93 -39.80 -0.10
N ILE A 552 17.16 -40.39 0.79
CA ILE A 552 15.84 -40.98 0.48
C ILE A 552 14.83 -39.92 0.12
N GLU A 553 14.86 -38.77 0.81
CA GLU A 553 14.01 -37.63 0.49
C GLU A 553 14.38 -37.01 -0.86
N LEU A 554 15.68 -36.95 -1.19
CA LEU A 554 16.16 -36.45 -2.48
C LEU A 554 15.70 -37.31 -3.65
N ASP A 555 15.77 -38.66 -3.52
CA ASP A 555 15.30 -39.57 -4.56
C ASP A 555 13.79 -39.43 -4.79
N ARG A 556 13.02 -39.38 -3.69
CA ARG A 556 11.56 -39.16 -3.77
C ARG A 556 11.22 -37.76 -4.32
N ALA A 557 11.98 -36.74 -3.96
CA ALA A 557 11.82 -35.39 -4.50
C ALA A 557 12.07 -35.34 -6.01
N ARG A 558 13.08 -36.09 -6.49
CA ARG A 558 13.39 -36.25 -7.93
C ARG A 558 12.23 -36.87 -8.69
N ASP A 559 11.65 -37.96 -8.18
CA ASP A 559 10.50 -38.63 -8.82
C ASP A 559 9.26 -37.70 -8.86
N LEU A 560 9.00 -37.00 -7.78
CA LEU A 560 7.89 -36.03 -7.71
C LEU A 560 8.13 -34.84 -8.64
N MET A 561 9.36 -34.34 -8.74
CA MET A 561 9.72 -33.26 -9.66
C MET A 561 9.53 -33.70 -11.11
N MET A 562 9.97 -34.93 -11.49
CA MET A 562 9.68 -35.48 -12.82
C MET A 562 8.18 -35.56 -13.09
N SER A 563 7.40 -36.07 -12.12
CA SER A 563 5.95 -36.12 -12.24
C SER A 563 5.28 -34.79 -12.35
N LEU A 564 5.78 -33.76 -11.61
CA LEU A 564 5.31 -32.39 -11.72
C LEU A 564 5.63 -31.81 -13.10
N ARG A 565 6.88 -31.94 -13.56
CA ARG A 565 7.33 -31.44 -14.85
C ARG A 565 6.60 -32.07 -16.04
N ASN A 566 6.18 -33.32 -15.95
CA ASN A 566 5.40 -33.98 -16.99
C ASN A 566 3.97 -33.45 -17.10
N SER A 567 3.39 -32.91 -16.01
CA SER A 567 2.00 -32.46 -15.99
C SER A 567 1.86 -30.94 -15.93
N TYR A 568 2.75 -30.27 -15.20
CA TYR A 568 2.75 -28.81 -14.93
C TYR A 568 4.15 -28.25 -15.19
N PHE A 569 4.60 -28.37 -16.43
CA PHE A 569 5.95 -28.05 -16.86
C PHE A 569 6.30 -26.56 -16.74
N ASP A 570 5.31 -25.65 -16.67
CA ASP A 570 5.51 -24.22 -16.70
C ASP A 570 5.55 -23.57 -15.29
N VAL A 571 5.90 -24.37 -14.26
CA VAL A 571 6.14 -23.89 -12.89
C VAL A 571 7.62 -23.58 -12.70
N TYR A 572 7.94 -22.39 -12.23
CA TYR A 572 9.32 -22.00 -11.87
C TYR A 572 9.65 -22.44 -10.45
N PHE A 573 10.90 -22.86 -10.24
CA PHE A 573 11.42 -23.12 -8.90
C PHE A 573 12.63 -22.25 -8.64
N ALA A 574 12.67 -21.68 -7.44
CA ALA A 574 13.84 -20.98 -6.91
C ALA A 574 14.23 -21.63 -5.58
N TYR A 575 15.51 -21.96 -5.44
CA TYR A 575 16.07 -22.58 -4.24
C TYR A 575 17.05 -21.62 -3.61
N ALA A 576 16.84 -21.26 -2.35
CA ALA A 576 17.69 -20.37 -1.58
C ALA A 576 18.29 -21.16 -0.40
N ALA A 577 19.60 -21.45 -0.47
CA ALA A 577 20.30 -22.25 0.52
C ALA A 577 21.79 -21.85 0.61
N GLN A 578 22.45 -22.24 1.71
CA GLN A 578 23.91 -22.11 1.83
C GLN A 578 24.63 -23.13 0.94
N ASP A 579 24.10 -24.35 0.83
CA ASP A 579 24.59 -25.41 -0.06
C ASP A 579 23.49 -25.78 -1.08
N LEU A 580 23.73 -25.55 -2.33
CA LEU A 580 22.79 -25.76 -3.43
C LEU A 580 22.96 -27.12 -4.15
N THR A 581 23.97 -27.91 -3.78
CA THR A 581 24.35 -29.14 -4.50
C THR A 581 23.20 -30.14 -4.60
N ASP A 582 22.50 -30.37 -3.50
CA ASP A 582 21.38 -31.31 -3.45
C ASP A 582 20.20 -30.86 -4.31
N PHE A 583 19.90 -29.56 -4.31
CA PHE A 583 18.81 -28.98 -5.12
C PHE A 583 19.16 -29.01 -6.62
N GLN A 584 20.42 -28.81 -6.99
CA GLN A 584 20.87 -28.91 -8.37
C GLN A 584 20.72 -30.34 -8.88
N ASN A 585 21.06 -31.35 -8.07
CA ASN A 585 20.96 -32.76 -8.44
C ASN A 585 19.53 -33.25 -8.69
N ILE A 586 18.51 -32.61 -8.08
CA ILE A 586 17.10 -32.95 -8.31
C ILE A 586 16.65 -32.51 -9.70
N ASN A 587 17.23 -31.43 -10.20
CA ASN A 587 16.78 -30.71 -11.40
C ASN A 587 17.60 -31.05 -12.66
N ASN A 588 18.70 -31.76 -12.53
CA ASN A 588 19.63 -32.06 -13.62
C ASN A 588 19.06 -32.89 -14.80
N VAL A 589 17.81 -33.30 -14.73
CA VAL A 589 17.16 -34.16 -15.74
C VAL A 589 16.55 -33.40 -16.91
N TYR A 590 16.33 -32.07 -16.77
CA TYR A 590 15.65 -31.28 -17.79
C TYR A 590 16.37 -29.97 -18.07
N LEU A 591 17.00 -29.87 -19.22
CA LEU A 591 17.78 -28.70 -19.68
C LEU A 591 16.90 -27.50 -20.09
N ASP A 592 15.58 -27.68 -20.21
CA ASP A 592 14.65 -26.66 -20.72
C ASP A 592 14.05 -25.75 -19.62
N TYR A 593 14.37 -26.00 -18.35
CA TYR A 593 13.78 -25.28 -17.20
C TYR A 593 14.78 -24.29 -16.61
N SER A 594 14.37 -23.04 -16.54
CA SER A 594 15.13 -21.95 -15.91
C SER A 594 14.89 -22.01 -14.40
N GLU A 595 15.62 -22.84 -13.69
CA GLU A 595 15.59 -22.85 -12.24
C GLU A 595 16.59 -21.86 -11.68
N LEU A 596 16.21 -21.21 -10.58
CA LEU A 596 17.03 -20.22 -9.92
C LEU A 596 17.66 -20.84 -8.67
N PHE A 597 18.98 -20.73 -8.58
CA PHE A 597 19.75 -21.23 -7.44
C PHE A 597 20.41 -20.03 -6.74
N LEU A 598 19.84 -19.67 -5.57
CA LEU A 598 20.22 -18.50 -4.79
C LEU A 598 21.13 -18.93 -3.64
N LYS A 599 22.43 -18.64 -3.74
CA LYS A 599 23.37 -18.95 -2.67
C LYS A 599 23.21 -17.94 -1.54
N LEU A 600 22.89 -18.42 -0.33
CA LEU A 600 22.78 -17.59 0.87
C LEU A 600 24.10 -17.61 1.64
N PRO A 601 24.68 -16.43 1.99
CA PRO A 601 25.89 -16.34 2.83
C PRO A 601 25.59 -16.78 4.28
N SER A 602 24.39 -16.53 4.78
CA SER A 602 23.97 -16.85 6.14
C SER A 602 22.49 -17.25 6.22
N THR A 603 22.00 -17.49 7.42
CA THR A 603 20.58 -17.74 7.71
C THR A 603 19.76 -16.44 7.88
N SER A 604 20.39 -15.29 7.67
CA SER A 604 19.76 -13.97 7.87
C SER A 604 18.66 -13.71 6.84
N VAL A 605 17.55 -13.12 7.29
CA VAL A 605 16.47 -12.63 6.41
C VAL A 605 16.98 -11.56 5.44
N LEU A 606 17.94 -10.72 5.85
CA LEU A 606 18.54 -9.70 4.99
C LEU A 606 19.29 -10.30 3.78
N ASP A 607 20.04 -11.38 4.02
CA ASP A 607 20.75 -12.08 2.94
C ASP A 607 19.77 -12.72 1.96
N ALA A 608 18.68 -13.27 2.48
CA ALA A 608 17.60 -13.82 1.66
C ALA A 608 16.90 -12.71 0.83
N ILE A 609 16.60 -11.57 1.43
CA ILE A 609 16.02 -10.40 0.75
C ILE A 609 16.95 -9.95 -0.38
N THR A 610 18.24 -9.78 -0.10
CA THR A 610 19.22 -9.35 -1.10
C THR A 610 19.33 -10.33 -2.27
N ALA A 611 19.36 -11.62 -1.98
CA ALA A 611 19.42 -12.66 -3.02
C ALA A 611 18.15 -12.68 -3.90
N VAL A 612 16.97 -12.58 -3.29
CA VAL A 612 15.68 -12.55 -4.00
C VAL A 612 15.53 -11.25 -4.80
N GLU A 613 15.92 -10.11 -4.24
CA GLU A 613 15.90 -8.83 -4.96
C GLU A 613 16.76 -8.89 -6.23
N THR A 614 17.98 -9.39 -6.11
CA THR A 614 18.92 -9.45 -7.22
C THR A 614 18.46 -10.41 -8.33
N HIS A 615 17.95 -11.58 -7.97
CA HIS A 615 17.74 -12.67 -8.92
C HIS A 615 16.28 -12.90 -9.32
N ILE A 616 15.30 -12.42 -8.54
CA ILE A 616 13.88 -12.60 -8.83
C ILE A 616 13.23 -11.26 -9.17
N VAL A 617 13.29 -10.30 -8.26
CA VAL A 617 12.59 -9.02 -8.44
C VAL A 617 13.20 -8.22 -9.59
N ASN A 618 14.52 -8.23 -9.73
CA ASN A 618 15.23 -7.52 -10.80
C ASN A 618 15.36 -8.34 -12.11
N SER A 619 14.99 -9.62 -12.08
CA SER A 619 15.01 -10.49 -13.25
C SER A 619 13.57 -10.75 -13.65
N ALA A 620 13.10 -10.12 -14.72
CA ALA A 620 11.74 -10.32 -15.17
C ALA A 620 11.46 -11.81 -15.42
N VAL A 621 10.70 -12.44 -14.51
CA VAL A 621 10.13 -13.78 -14.76
C VAL A 621 9.01 -13.60 -15.77
N PRO A 622 9.09 -14.17 -16.99
CA PRO A 622 8.09 -13.94 -18.01
C PRO A 622 6.75 -14.56 -17.61
N MET A 623 5.69 -13.84 -17.84
CA MET A 623 4.33 -14.34 -17.72
C MET A 623 4.11 -15.46 -18.75
N ARG A 624 3.30 -16.46 -18.39
CA ARG A 624 3.02 -17.58 -19.30
C ARG A 624 1.90 -17.21 -20.28
N ILE A 625 2.09 -17.50 -21.56
CA ILE A 625 1.02 -17.65 -22.52
C ILE A 625 0.60 -19.12 -22.51
N PHE A 626 -0.61 -19.37 -22.02
CA PHE A 626 -1.12 -20.70 -21.72
C PHE A 626 -1.72 -21.35 -23.00
N GLY A 627 -1.43 -22.63 -23.23
CA GLY A 627 -2.01 -23.39 -24.31
C GLY A 627 -3.46 -23.81 -24.01
N PRO A 628 -4.36 -23.81 -24.99
CA PRO A 628 -5.73 -24.20 -24.79
C PRO A 628 -5.86 -25.69 -24.46
N GLN A 629 -6.90 -26.04 -23.71
CA GLN A 629 -7.34 -27.42 -23.60
C GLN A 629 -7.98 -27.87 -24.93
N CYS A 630 -7.59 -29.02 -25.46
CA CYS A 630 -8.30 -29.61 -26.60
C CYS A 630 -9.64 -30.17 -26.14
N PRO A 631 -10.73 -29.80 -26.79
CA PRO A 631 -12.03 -30.39 -26.51
C PRO A 631 -12.08 -31.88 -26.89
N VAL A 632 -12.76 -32.67 -26.07
CA VAL A 632 -12.93 -34.12 -26.26
C VAL A 632 -13.60 -34.44 -27.60
N ASN A 633 -14.35 -33.52 -28.18
CA ASN A 633 -15.17 -33.69 -29.38
C ASN A 633 -14.68 -32.98 -30.63
N GLY A 634 -13.46 -32.45 -30.64
CA GLY A 634 -12.86 -31.85 -31.86
C GLY A 634 -13.49 -30.55 -32.35
N THR A 635 -14.36 -29.91 -31.56
CA THR A 635 -14.84 -28.55 -31.85
C THR A 635 -13.79 -27.54 -31.41
N GLU A 636 -13.31 -26.68 -32.31
CA GLU A 636 -12.44 -25.58 -31.97
C GLU A 636 -13.19 -24.63 -31.05
N TYR A 637 -12.76 -24.53 -29.79
CA TYR A 637 -13.20 -23.44 -28.92
C TYR A 637 -12.48 -22.16 -29.36
N SER A 638 -13.24 -21.13 -29.67
CA SER A 638 -12.74 -19.77 -29.80
C SER A 638 -12.14 -19.38 -28.45
N GLN A 639 -10.81 -19.20 -28.37
CA GLN A 639 -10.18 -18.73 -27.17
C GLN A 639 -10.64 -17.31 -26.86
N THR A 640 -11.09 -17.10 -25.66
CA THR A 640 -11.31 -15.75 -25.16
C THR A 640 -9.94 -15.07 -25.01
N PRO A 641 -9.71 -13.92 -25.67
CA PRO A 641 -8.49 -13.17 -25.48
C PRO A 641 -8.43 -12.70 -24.03
N TYR A 642 -7.24 -12.72 -23.42
CA TYR A 642 -7.05 -12.10 -22.11
C TYR A 642 -6.51 -10.67 -22.26
N GLU A 643 -6.93 -9.82 -21.35
CA GLU A 643 -6.58 -8.42 -21.29
C GLU A 643 -5.39 -8.19 -20.35
N ASP A 644 -4.47 -7.32 -20.72
CA ASP A 644 -3.41 -6.82 -19.85
C ASP A 644 -3.13 -5.34 -20.17
N PHE A 645 -2.36 -4.70 -19.29
CA PHE A 645 -2.06 -3.27 -19.36
C PHE A 645 -0.55 -3.03 -19.21
N VAL A 646 0.01 -2.18 -20.07
CA VAL A 646 1.41 -1.76 -19.97
C VAL A 646 1.53 -0.28 -19.70
N ILE A 647 2.44 0.07 -18.75
CA ILE A 647 2.75 1.45 -18.40
C ILE A 647 3.88 1.94 -19.28
N PRO A 648 3.82 3.16 -19.86
CA PRO A 648 4.95 3.75 -20.57
C PRO A 648 6.22 3.76 -19.72
N GLY A 649 7.33 3.33 -20.32
CA GLY A 649 8.62 3.19 -19.63
C GLY A 649 8.81 1.86 -18.91
N ARG A 650 7.79 0.99 -18.84
CA ARG A 650 7.89 -0.39 -18.36
C ARG A 650 7.63 -1.39 -19.48
N GLU A 651 8.05 -2.63 -19.25
CA GLU A 651 7.90 -3.74 -20.20
C GLU A 651 7.15 -4.88 -19.54
N GLN A 652 6.23 -5.51 -20.29
CA GLN A 652 5.59 -6.75 -19.91
C GLN A 652 6.22 -7.90 -20.69
N ASN A 653 6.70 -8.92 -19.97
CA ASN A 653 7.42 -10.05 -20.56
C ASN A 653 6.56 -11.30 -20.57
N TYR A 654 6.42 -11.94 -21.71
CA TYR A 654 5.66 -13.17 -21.91
C TYR A 654 6.48 -14.29 -22.49
N ARG A 655 6.06 -15.53 -22.22
CA ARG A 655 6.67 -16.73 -22.78
C ARG A 655 5.64 -17.76 -23.18
N ILE A 656 5.81 -18.34 -24.38
CA ILE A 656 5.17 -19.61 -24.72
C ILE A 656 6.19 -20.72 -24.46
N HIS A 657 5.84 -21.66 -23.57
CA HIS A 657 6.69 -22.78 -23.25
C HIS A 657 6.91 -23.71 -24.44
N PRO A 658 8.09 -24.31 -24.65
CA PRO A 658 8.38 -25.23 -25.76
C PRO A 658 7.38 -26.37 -25.94
N PHE A 659 6.79 -26.85 -24.84
CA PHE A 659 5.76 -27.91 -24.91
C PHE A 659 4.59 -27.55 -25.83
N TYR A 660 4.08 -26.32 -25.76
CA TYR A 660 2.96 -25.85 -26.59
C TYR A 660 3.32 -25.69 -28.05
N LEU A 661 4.60 -25.63 -28.38
CA LEU A 661 5.14 -25.42 -29.71
C LEU A 661 5.46 -26.76 -30.43
N ARG A 662 5.73 -27.83 -29.67
CA ARG A 662 6.15 -29.13 -30.21
C ARG A 662 5.09 -29.74 -31.12
N GLN A 663 5.54 -30.23 -32.29
CA GLN A 663 4.70 -30.92 -33.31
C GLN A 663 3.59 -30.06 -33.89
N GLN A 664 3.68 -28.74 -33.75
CA GLN A 664 2.74 -27.82 -34.40
C GLN A 664 3.30 -27.31 -35.75
N PRO A 665 2.52 -27.26 -36.81
CA PRO A 665 2.98 -26.72 -38.08
C PRO A 665 3.00 -25.17 -38.07
N LEU A 666 2.09 -24.58 -37.33
CA LEU A 666 1.92 -23.12 -37.17
C LEU A 666 1.35 -22.80 -35.81
N VAL A 667 1.98 -21.84 -35.13
CA VAL A 667 1.43 -21.22 -33.89
C VAL A 667 1.35 -19.72 -34.15
N THR A 668 0.18 -19.14 -33.95
CA THR A 668 -0.07 -17.70 -34.09
C THR A 668 -0.34 -17.07 -32.73
N THR A 669 0.33 -15.96 -32.46
CA THR A 669 0.07 -15.13 -31.29
C THR A 669 -0.27 -13.73 -31.76
N GLU A 670 -1.52 -13.33 -31.54
CA GLU A 670 -2.06 -12.03 -31.94
C GLU A 670 -2.08 -11.10 -30.71
N PHE A 671 -1.55 -9.90 -30.91
CA PHE A 671 -1.68 -8.77 -29.98
C PHE A 671 -2.58 -7.73 -30.61
N ARG A 672 -3.63 -7.34 -29.89
CA ARG A 672 -4.57 -6.30 -30.30
C ARG A 672 -4.49 -5.15 -29.29
N ASN A 673 -4.22 -3.97 -29.80
CA ASN A 673 -4.28 -2.76 -28.99
C ASN A 673 -5.73 -2.24 -28.94
N ASP A 674 -6.37 -2.30 -27.78
CA ASP A 674 -7.73 -1.77 -27.57
C ASP A 674 -7.71 -0.46 -26.76
N GLY A 675 -6.54 -0.12 -26.21
CA GLY A 675 -6.31 1.11 -25.45
C GLY A 675 -6.01 2.31 -26.33
N GLN A 676 -5.99 3.46 -25.71
CA GLN A 676 -5.54 4.69 -26.34
C GLN A 676 -4.02 4.77 -26.25
N GLY A 677 -3.36 4.82 -27.39
CA GLY A 677 -1.90 4.87 -27.47
C GLY A 677 -1.32 3.85 -28.43
N ARG A 678 -0.03 3.70 -28.42
CA ARG A 678 0.70 2.75 -29.26
C ARG A 678 1.50 1.79 -28.41
N ILE A 679 1.49 0.52 -28.76
CA ILE A 679 2.35 -0.50 -28.16
C ILE A 679 3.38 -0.99 -29.16
N LEU A 680 4.57 -1.32 -28.69
CA LEU A 680 5.60 -2.03 -29.40
C LEU A 680 5.66 -3.45 -28.86
N VAL A 681 5.49 -4.42 -29.73
CA VAL A 681 5.62 -5.84 -29.38
C VAL A 681 6.81 -6.41 -30.12
N CYS A 682 7.77 -6.99 -29.36
CA CYS A 682 8.94 -7.66 -29.91
C CYS A 682 8.92 -9.15 -29.55
N MET A 683 9.25 -10.01 -30.51
CA MET A 683 9.29 -11.47 -30.34
C MET A 683 10.73 -11.99 -30.51
N TRP A 684 11.15 -12.86 -29.60
CA TRP A 684 12.43 -13.59 -29.66
C TRP A 684 12.21 -15.09 -29.62
N ARG A 685 13.16 -15.82 -30.22
CA ARG A 685 13.21 -17.29 -30.20
C ARG A 685 14.43 -17.77 -29.40
N GLY A 686 14.18 -18.44 -28.25
CA GLY A 686 15.25 -18.96 -27.41
C GLY A 686 16.26 -17.88 -26.98
N SER A 687 17.53 -18.10 -27.30
CA SER A 687 18.66 -17.19 -27.05
C SER A 687 19.07 -16.39 -28.31
N GLU A 688 18.26 -16.39 -29.36
CA GLU A 688 18.57 -15.64 -30.58
C GLU A 688 18.68 -14.15 -30.28
N THR A 689 19.69 -13.52 -30.90
CA THR A 689 19.88 -12.06 -30.85
C THR A 689 18.96 -11.31 -31.81
N SER A 690 18.48 -11.99 -32.85
CA SER A 690 17.52 -11.45 -33.80
C SER A 690 16.11 -11.50 -33.23
N HIS A 691 15.39 -10.40 -33.36
CA HIS A 691 14.00 -10.27 -32.91
C HIS A 691 13.14 -9.58 -33.97
N ALA A 692 11.87 -9.92 -34.01
CA ALA A 692 10.89 -9.25 -34.84
C ALA A 692 10.06 -8.30 -33.98
N CYS A 693 10.09 -7.01 -34.29
CA CYS A 693 9.30 -6.01 -33.58
C CYS A 693 8.23 -5.41 -34.50
N GLN A 694 7.04 -5.16 -33.90
CA GLN A 694 5.94 -4.52 -34.58
C GLN A 694 5.30 -3.46 -33.67
N THR A 695 5.12 -2.26 -34.23
CA THR A 695 4.29 -1.22 -33.57
C THR A 695 2.83 -1.45 -33.94
N ILE A 696 1.98 -1.50 -32.92
CA ILE A 696 0.53 -1.68 -33.05
C ILE A 696 -0.13 -0.39 -32.60
N ASN A 697 -0.86 0.25 -33.52
CA ASN A 697 -1.56 1.48 -33.27
C ASN A 697 -2.89 1.22 -32.54
N GLU A 698 -3.55 2.29 -32.13
CA GLU A 698 -4.86 2.24 -31.46
C GLU A 698 -5.87 1.48 -32.35
N ARG A 699 -6.60 0.54 -31.75
CA ARG A 699 -7.62 -0.33 -32.39
C ARG A 699 -7.10 -1.23 -33.49
N ASP A 700 -5.78 -1.43 -33.56
CA ASP A 700 -5.13 -2.29 -34.56
C ASP A 700 -4.66 -3.60 -33.90
N SER A 701 -4.37 -4.61 -34.70
CA SER A 701 -3.83 -5.88 -34.27
C SER A 701 -2.69 -6.36 -35.14
N TYR A 702 -1.81 -7.19 -34.58
CA TYR A 702 -0.77 -7.87 -35.33
C TYR A 702 -0.57 -9.29 -34.83
N ALA A 703 -0.47 -10.23 -35.77
CA ALA A 703 -0.29 -11.65 -35.50
C ALA A 703 1.15 -12.08 -35.83
N PHE A 704 1.86 -12.55 -34.82
CA PHE A 704 3.15 -13.20 -34.96
C PHE A 704 2.94 -14.67 -35.33
N ASN A 705 3.38 -15.08 -36.52
CA ASN A 705 3.24 -16.43 -37.04
C ASN A 705 4.55 -17.19 -36.89
N LEU A 706 4.53 -18.27 -36.08
CA LEU A 706 5.62 -19.19 -35.93
C LEU A 706 5.38 -20.42 -36.82
N THR A 707 5.93 -20.42 -38.02
CA THR A 707 5.91 -21.58 -38.93
C THR A 707 7.01 -22.55 -38.53
N THR A 708 6.64 -23.83 -38.40
CA THR A 708 7.56 -24.88 -37.90
C THR A 708 8.31 -24.47 -36.64
N PRO A 709 7.56 -24.20 -35.54
CA PRO A 709 8.12 -23.55 -34.36
C PRO A 709 9.25 -24.36 -33.68
N CYS A 710 9.33 -25.67 -33.92
CA CYS A 710 10.45 -26.51 -33.43
C CYS A 710 11.25 -27.01 -34.65
N PRO A 711 12.53 -26.54 -34.82
CA PRO A 711 13.39 -26.97 -35.92
C PRO A 711 13.70 -28.49 -35.92
N SER A 712 13.73 -29.10 -34.74
CA SER A 712 13.86 -30.56 -34.57
C SER A 712 13.09 -31.05 -33.33
N PRO A 713 12.80 -32.37 -33.23
CA PRO A 713 12.12 -32.92 -32.06
C PRO A 713 12.89 -32.69 -30.75
N ASP A 714 14.20 -32.61 -30.82
CA ASP A 714 15.11 -32.46 -29.68
C ASP A 714 15.40 -30.96 -29.36
N PHE A 715 15.15 -30.09 -30.31
CA PHE A 715 15.41 -28.66 -30.13
C PHE A 715 14.15 -27.83 -30.46
N CYS A 716 13.53 -27.33 -29.40
CA CYS A 716 12.35 -26.45 -29.49
C CYS A 716 12.54 -25.24 -28.57
N PRO A 717 13.06 -24.11 -29.08
CA PRO A 717 13.25 -22.93 -28.26
C PRO A 717 11.92 -22.27 -27.85
N PRO A 718 11.81 -21.69 -26.64
CA PRO A 718 10.63 -20.93 -26.24
C PRO A 718 10.45 -19.70 -27.13
N ALA A 719 9.21 -19.27 -27.32
CA ALA A 719 8.90 -17.97 -27.88
C ALA A 719 8.70 -16.97 -26.73
N ARG A 720 9.41 -15.85 -26.78
CA ARG A 720 9.32 -14.75 -25.80
C ARG A 720 8.78 -13.52 -26.48
N PHE A 721 7.92 -12.79 -25.78
CA PHE A 721 7.37 -11.53 -26.25
C PHE A 721 7.62 -10.47 -25.17
N VAL A 722 7.94 -9.26 -25.64
CA VAL A 722 8.03 -8.07 -24.78
C VAL A 722 7.09 -7.03 -25.33
N VAL A 723 6.22 -6.52 -24.49
CA VAL A 723 5.26 -5.47 -24.82
C VAL A 723 5.67 -4.20 -24.10
N SER A 724 5.86 -3.11 -24.82
CA SER A 724 6.20 -1.78 -24.29
C SER A 724 5.19 -0.75 -24.79
N ALA A 725 4.83 0.23 -23.98
CA ALA A 725 4.00 1.36 -24.42
C ALA A 725 4.87 2.50 -24.94
N LEU A 726 4.54 3.00 -26.14
CA LEU A 726 5.28 4.07 -26.83
C LEU A 726 4.68 5.48 -26.62
N SER A 727 3.46 5.58 -26.09
CA SER A 727 2.72 6.83 -25.99
C SER A 727 2.31 7.14 -24.57
N THR A 728 2.43 8.41 -24.16
CA THR A 728 2.13 8.89 -22.82
C THR A 728 0.97 9.88 -22.75
N LEU A 729 0.38 10.26 -23.91
CA LEU A 729 -0.56 11.39 -23.97
C LEU A 729 -2.02 11.01 -23.68
N ASN A 730 -2.35 9.73 -23.77
CA ASN A 730 -3.72 9.26 -23.63
C ASN A 730 -3.98 8.71 -22.23
N LEU A 731 -5.20 8.88 -21.74
CA LEU A 731 -5.61 8.49 -20.40
C LEU A 731 -6.48 7.25 -20.46
N CYS A 732 -6.13 6.24 -19.70
CA CYS A 732 -7.02 5.13 -19.40
C CYS A 732 -8.06 5.57 -18.36
N ALA A 733 -9.32 5.64 -18.77
CA ALA A 733 -10.45 5.94 -17.88
C ALA A 733 -11.07 4.68 -17.25
N HIS A 734 -10.62 3.50 -17.66
CA HIS A 734 -11.14 2.23 -17.16
C HIS A 734 -10.80 2.04 -15.67
N LYS A 735 -11.73 1.47 -14.89
CA LYS A 735 -11.51 1.26 -13.45
C LYS A 735 -10.36 0.28 -13.16
N ASP A 736 -10.08 -0.63 -14.09
CA ASP A 736 -8.99 -1.60 -13.96
C ASP A 736 -7.60 -1.02 -14.26
N CYS A 737 -7.51 0.17 -14.85
CA CYS A 737 -6.24 0.84 -15.04
C CYS A 737 -5.69 1.33 -13.71
N ARG A 738 -4.57 0.76 -13.28
CA ARG A 738 -3.86 1.18 -12.06
C ARG A 738 -3.35 2.62 -12.18
N LEU A 739 -2.75 2.98 -13.33
CA LEU A 739 -2.26 4.32 -13.63
C LEU A 739 -2.99 4.91 -14.85
N PRO A 740 -3.13 6.23 -14.90
CA PRO A 740 -3.93 6.88 -15.97
C PRO A 740 -3.31 6.79 -17.37
N ASN A 741 -2.03 6.51 -17.48
CA ASN A 741 -1.30 6.42 -18.75
C ASN A 741 -1.08 4.97 -19.24
N GLN A 742 -1.70 4.00 -18.61
CA GLN A 742 -1.63 2.60 -19.07
C GLN A 742 -2.32 2.42 -20.43
N VAL A 743 -1.72 1.56 -21.27
CA VAL A 743 -2.29 1.15 -22.54
C VAL A 743 -2.77 -0.29 -22.42
N GLY A 744 -4.08 -0.51 -22.58
CA GLY A 744 -4.70 -1.83 -22.54
C GLY A 744 -4.51 -2.56 -23.88
N TYR A 745 -4.30 -3.87 -23.83
CA TYR A 745 -4.19 -4.73 -24.99
C TYR A 745 -4.69 -6.14 -24.70
N TYR A 746 -5.05 -6.85 -25.74
CA TYR A 746 -5.48 -8.25 -25.66
C TYR A 746 -4.44 -9.15 -26.33
N ILE A 747 -4.26 -10.34 -25.72
CA ILE A 747 -3.44 -11.41 -26.29
C ILE A 747 -4.34 -12.60 -26.62
N ARG A 748 -4.22 -13.08 -27.86
CA ARG A 748 -4.88 -14.28 -28.34
C ARG A 748 -3.85 -15.19 -28.99
N HIS A 749 -3.95 -16.50 -28.79
CA HIS A 749 -3.07 -17.46 -29.45
C HIS A 749 -3.90 -18.61 -30.06
N THR A 750 -3.38 -19.17 -31.13
CA THR A 750 -3.99 -20.31 -31.82
C THR A 750 -2.91 -21.28 -32.30
N GLY A 751 -3.28 -22.53 -32.55
CA GLY A 751 -2.36 -23.54 -33.06
C GLY A 751 -1.40 -24.12 -32.03
N THR A 752 -1.53 -23.80 -30.76
CA THR A 752 -0.71 -24.36 -29.69
C THR A 752 -1.11 -25.79 -29.37
N ARG A 753 -0.15 -26.64 -28.95
CA ARG A 753 -0.42 -27.98 -28.48
C ARG A 753 -1.32 -27.95 -27.25
N CYS A 754 -2.27 -28.89 -27.20
CA CYS A 754 -3.16 -29.01 -26.06
C CYS A 754 -2.47 -29.60 -24.85
N LEU A 755 -2.92 -29.18 -23.66
CA LEU A 755 -2.56 -29.86 -22.42
C LEU A 755 -3.13 -31.28 -22.41
N PRO A 756 -2.39 -32.29 -21.92
CA PRO A 756 -2.96 -33.59 -21.70
C PRO A 756 -4.14 -33.46 -20.73
N LEU A 757 -5.30 -34.02 -21.11
CA LEU A 757 -6.49 -34.05 -20.23
C LEU A 757 -6.09 -34.63 -18.88
N LEU A 758 -6.27 -33.86 -17.82
CA LEU A 758 -6.01 -34.26 -16.45
C LEU A 758 -6.97 -35.43 -16.11
N GLY A 759 -6.51 -36.68 -16.25
CA GLY A 759 -7.19 -37.86 -15.75
C GLY A 759 -8.08 -38.63 -16.70
N SER A 760 -7.90 -38.54 -18.01
CA SER A 760 -8.34 -39.64 -18.87
C SER A 760 -7.32 -40.80 -18.78
N SER A 761 -7.24 -41.43 -17.62
CA SER A 761 -6.96 -42.88 -17.61
C SER A 761 -8.17 -43.57 -18.28
N ALA A 762 -8.26 -43.38 -19.59
CA ALA A 762 -9.29 -44.05 -20.43
C ALA A 762 -9.12 -45.57 -20.48
N HIS A 763 -8.46 -46.17 -19.50
CA HIS A 763 -8.22 -47.57 -19.48
C HIS A 763 -8.80 -48.35 -18.28
N ASN A 764 -9.63 -47.70 -17.44
CA ASN A 764 -10.25 -48.46 -16.32
C ASN A 764 -11.74 -48.17 -16.08
N ASN A 765 -12.46 -47.56 -17.01
CA ASN A 765 -13.92 -47.43 -16.87
C ASN A 765 -14.71 -48.73 -17.14
N SER A 766 -14.05 -49.80 -17.62
CA SER A 766 -14.70 -51.12 -17.77
C SER A 766 -14.70 -51.90 -16.45
N LEU A 767 -13.70 -51.75 -15.59
CA LEU A 767 -13.63 -52.46 -14.31
C LEU A 767 -14.54 -51.78 -13.24
N TRP A 768 -14.71 -50.47 -13.22
CA TRP A 768 -15.60 -49.80 -12.27
C TRP A 768 -17.09 -50.00 -12.61
N LYS A 769 -17.45 -50.09 -13.90
CA LYS A 769 -18.83 -50.46 -14.29
C LYS A 769 -19.15 -51.88 -13.96
N ALA A 770 -18.17 -52.81 -14.03
CA ALA A 770 -18.36 -54.19 -13.59
C ALA A 770 -18.46 -54.35 -12.08
N LEU A 771 -17.75 -53.53 -11.31
CA LEU A 771 -17.77 -53.55 -9.84
C LEU A 771 -19.00 -52.88 -9.21
N VAL A 772 -19.69 -51.95 -9.91
CA VAL A 772 -20.92 -51.31 -9.42
C VAL A 772 -22.17 -52.12 -9.86
N VAL A 773 -22.10 -52.86 -10.97
CA VAL A 773 -23.25 -53.67 -11.45
C VAL A 773 -23.37 -54.99 -10.68
N LEU A 774 -22.27 -55.62 -10.23
CA LEU A 774 -22.29 -56.83 -9.44
C LEU A 774 -23.01 -56.73 -8.08
N PRO A 775 -22.87 -55.68 -7.26
CA PRO A 775 -23.67 -55.55 -6.03
C PRO A 775 -25.11 -55.15 -6.28
N LEU A 776 -25.46 -54.52 -7.40
CA LEU A 776 -26.84 -54.19 -7.75
C LEU A 776 -27.62 -55.43 -8.21
N ILE A 777 -26.99 -56.34 -8.91
CA ILE A 777 -27.63 -57.63 -9.32
C ILE A 777 -27.86 -58.53 -8.08
N SER A 778 -26.95 -58.61 -7.13
CA SER A 778 -27.12 -59.33 -5.85
C SER A 778 -28.19 -58.67 -4.96
N LEU A 779 -28.42 -57.35 -5.04
CA LEU A 779 -29.49 -56.71 -4.27
C LEU A 779 -30.87 -56.94 -4.92
N ILE A 780 -30.96 -57.06 -6.22
CA ILE A 780 -32.17 -57.33 -6.95
C ILE A 780 -32.62 -58.85 -6.75
N GLU A 781 -31.68 -59.77 -6.70
CA GLU A 781 -32.01 -61.19 -6.36
C GLU A 781 -32.45 -61.36 -4.90
N LEU A 782 -31.94 -60.58 -3.95
CA LEU A 782 -32.37 -60.55 -2.55
C LEU A 782 -33.77 -59.95 -2.34
N ILE A 783 -34.23 -59.09 -3.20
CA ILE A 783 -35.56 -58.43 -3.14
C ILE A 783 -36.64 -59.36 -3.77
N PHE A 784 -36.25 -60.25 -4.69
CA PHE A 784 -37.18 -61.23 -5.28
C PHE A 784 -37.33 -62.53 -4.49
N LEU A 785 -36.59 -62.76 -3.40
CA LEU A 785 -36.70 -63.88 -2.52
C LEU A 785 -37.55 -63.64 -1.26
N GLU A 786 -38.03 -62.42 -1.05
CA GLU A 786 -38.95 -62.02 0.06
C GLU A 786 -40.36 -61.57 -0.42
N ILE A 787 -40.75 -61.85 -1.68
CA ILE A 787 -42.10 -61.83 -2.17
C ILE A 787 -42.45 -63.28 -2.65
#